data_a98927e4fd04a532385f1ab7b205081b
#
_entry.id   a98927e4fd04a532385f1ab7b205081b
#
_cell.length_a   1.000
_cell.length_b   1.000
_cell.length_c   1.000
_cell.angle_alpha   90.00
_cell.angle_beta   90.00
_cell.angle_gamma   90.00
#
_symmetry.space_group_name_H-M   'P 1'
#
loop_
_entity.id
_entity.type
_entity.pdbx_description
1 polymer ?
#
loop_
_entity_poly.entity_id
_entity_poly.type
_entity_poly.pdbx_seq_one_letter_code
_entity_poly.pdbx_strand_id
1 'polypeptide(L)'
;MRKVNKISKTGSRAKGDSIAKVEPDRKMMALGKRIVLGSKKAVFGIHKEMDGSPEVSRFLYGSYTGSKLELEQANLGGARVTFLPQITDGKGAKAKNVIKINSVFIDIDNDFERSLKKLSNSKFPPDVVVSTSKNRGLVMWLVKNCPLEDFPRVQKALAKFVGGDLSRTSPASTVRLAGSLHHKKGTHLVKLLVANIKASHKDVWKLCKGLGVKVPEQPSDSNVVAKPDDSKVPIEDIRRALGVIPPAEIKGREMWLKLMMAVHSAVPNDEGYKAYQDFCKGEPGYVEKDQQKAWKSLKSNGRVTVATLFDLASKYSPSQVKADVMPAFVDSFAVLDRFAEEAKDTLRYDAGRKAWLVWQESVWTVDPALVEQRARHIAQKIATDLYATGEQFNRKQASSLRSMAAVRALLGSATTHPLLSATSEMFDANPYLLAVKNGVIDLRTGEFRPSTPQDMLVVQANVVFDHQATAPKFKKFMNFFTCGRPKLEEYLQRVLGYMLLGHGKEQVAFILLGDTENGKGVLSRVMEFVLGKYVISIAPNLLTKAYSGNPNSPTPALMALRGARMYLCGEGQEGKPFDAAFFKQLSGNDTFTARDGYASQGEFRPVGKLWLSTNELPDVDRQQKAIWRRMVIIPCDGKVEKVNRNLDDELAQEASGVLNWLIEGTKAYRKNGLGSCEEVDQAKKTAMAKSDSVANWIAEKCSTGSKKKVQASVAYKDYIQFIRSTGRVALSIQRFHKAMVKKGHPTKRRNGYNTFLGIDLKLEK
;
A
#
# COMPACT_ATOMS: atom_id res chain seq x y z
N MET A 1 -14.53 9.64 -49.46
CA MET A 1 -14.49 8.23 -48.98
C MET A 1 -13.34 7.38 -49.53
N ARG A 2 -12.16 7.93 -49.89
CA ARG A 2 -11.04 7.14 -50.45
C ARG A 2 -9.69 7.41 -49.81
N LYS A 3 -9.60 7.56 -48.47
CA LYS A 3 -8.29 7.74 -47.76
C LYS A 3 -8.19 7.08 -46.39
N VAL A 4 -9.14 6.21 -46.00
CA VAL A 4 -9.09 5.51 -44.66
C VAL A 4 -8.68 4.02 -44.81
N ASN A 5 -8.63 3.45 -46.00
CA ASN A 5 -8.36 1.98 -46.16
C ASN A 5 -6.88 1.60 -46.40
N LYS A 6 -5.92 2.38 -45.92
CA LYS A 6 -4.49 2.01 -46.08
C LYS A 6 -3.73 1.99 -44.73
N ILE A 7 -4.36 1.51 -43.66
CA ILE A 7 -3.67 1.20 -42.40
C ILE A 7 -3.99 -0.25 -41.99
N SER A 8 -3.54 -1.18 -42.79
CA SER A 8 -3.35 -2.55 -42.30
C SER A 8 -2.27 -3.19 -43.16
N LYS A 9 -1.18 -3.55 -42.47
CA LYS A 9 0.00 -4.31 -42.89
C LYS A 9 1.28 -3.48 -43.01
N THR A 10 1.91 -3.21 -41.90
CA THR A 10 3.37 -3.32 -41.74
C THR A 10 3.67 -3.64 -40.27
N GLY A 11 3.60 -4.94 -39.95
CA GLY A 11 4.30 -5.47 -38.79
C GLY A 11 5.71 -5.82 -39.25
N SER A 12 6.71 -5.09 -38.79
CA SER A 12 8.10 -5.54 -38.84
C SER A 12 8.75 -5.32 -37.48
N ARG A 13 9.38 -6.38 -37.00
CA ARG A 13 10.27 -6.45 -35.84
C ARG A 13 11.33 -5.36 -35.96
N ALA A 14 11.40 -4.43 -35.01
CA ALA A 14 12.53 -3.52 -34.87
C ALA A 14 13.51 -4.09 -33.82
N LYS A 15 14.68 -4.47 -34.30
CA LYS A 15 15.95 -4.54 -33.54
C LYS A 15 16.39 -3.13 -33.18
N GLY A 16 17.12 -3.02 -32.06
CA GLY A 16 17.59 -1.79 -31.44
C GLY A 16 18.04 -0.72 -32.41
N ASP A 17 17.31 0.37 -32.43
CA ASP A 17 17.66 1.57 -33.16
C ASP A 17 17.88 2.73 -32.20
N SER A 18 18.98 3.43 -32.48
CA SER A 18 19.38 4.71 -31.97
C SER A 18 18.20 5.68 -31.77
N ILE A 19 18.21 6.39 -30.64
CA ILE A 19 17.25 7.43 -30.28
C ILE A 19 17.14 8.43 -31.45
N ALA A 20 16.18 8.21 -32.33
CA ALA A 20 15.86 9.13 -33.40
C ALA A 20 15.36 10.45 -32.78
N LYS A 21 15.93 11.58 -33.22
CA LYS A 21 15.49 12.93 -32.87
C LYS A 21 13.96 13.02 -33.06
N VAL A 22 13.24 13.19 -31.96
CA VAL A 22 11.79 13.36 -31.96
C VAL A 22 11.50 14.77 -32.51
N GLU A 23 11.24 14.89 -33.82
CA GLU A 23 10.72 16.11 -34.38
C GLU A 23 9.19 16.15 -34.19
N PRO A 24 8.65 17.19 -33.53
CA PRO A 24 7.20 17.35 -33.44
C PRO A 24 6.62 17.59 -34.84
N ASP A 25 5.54 16.91 -35.13
CA ASP A 25 4.84 17.03 -36.41
C ASP A 25 4.44 18.51 -36.67
N ARG A 26 4.88 19.07 -37.81
CA ARG A 26 4.53 20.45 -38.25
C ARG A 26 3.03 20.72 -38.23
N LYS A 27 2.19 19.69 -38.40
CA LYS A 27 0.74 19.77 -38.29
C LYS A 27 0.28 20.04 -36.86
N MET A 28 0.97 19.48 -35.85
CA MET A 28 0.64 19.74 -34.44
C MET A 28 1.02 21.17 -34.02
N MET A 29 2.10 21.73 -34.56
CA MET A 29 2.46 23.14 -34.33
C MET A 29 1.44 24.10 -34.93
N ALA A 30 0.94 23.80 -36.14
CA ALA A 30 -0.11 24.60 -36.79
C ALA A 30 -1.45 24.49 -36.03
N LEU A 31 -1.76 23.32 -35.49
CA LEU A 31 -2.93 23.06 -34.67
C LEU A 31 -2.85 23.77 -33.32
N GLY A 32 -1.70 23.74 -32.67
CA GLY A 32 -1.46 24.44 -31.40
C GLY A 32 -1.66 25.93 -31.52
N LYS A 33 -1.21 26.57 -32.64
CA LYS A 33 -1.49 27.98 -32.97
C LYS A 33 -2.99 28.23 -33.10
N ARG A 34 -3.78 27.28 -33.55
CA ARG A 34 -5.21 27.44 -33.83
C ARG A 34 -6.09 27.11 -32.61
N ILE A 35 -5.74 26.14 -31.82
CA ILE A 35 -6.41 25.79 -30.55
C ILE A 35 -6.34 26.98 -29.60
N VAL A 36 -5.23 27.73 -29.60
CA VAL A 36 -4.97 28.88 -28.71
C VAL A 36 -5.18 30.21 -29.46
N LEU A 37 -6.10 30.28 -30.39
CA LEU A 37 -6.42 31.48 -31.13
C LEU A 37 -6.82 32.65 -30.19
N GLY A 38 -6.05 33.74 -30.24
CA GLY A 38 -6.27 34.95 -29.43
C GLY A 38 -5.35 35.11 -28.23
N SER A 39 -4.64 34.08 -27.80
CA SER A 39 -3.62 34.21 -26.77
C SER A 39 -2.20 34.13 -27.38
N LYS A 40 -1.38 35.15 -27.17
CA LYS A 40 0.06 35.10 -27.52
C LYS A 40 0.84 34.13 -26.63
N LYS A 41 0.20 33.46 -25.66
CA LYS A 41 0.82 32.61 -24.66
C LYS A 41 0.10 31.28 -24.56
N ALA A 42 0.64 30.24 -25.19
CA ALA A 42 0.24 28.86 -24.90
C ALA A 42 0.77 28.44 -23.52
N VAL A 43 0.09 27.48 -22.88
CA VAL A 43 0.53 26.93 -21.58
C VAL A 43 0.93 25.47 -21.79
N PHE A 44 2.17 25.14 -21.48
CA PHE A 44 2.70 23.78 -21.53
C PHE A 44 3.04 23.32 -20.13
N GLY A 45 2.73 22.06 -19.81
CA GLY A 45 3.04 21.44 -18.54
C GLY A 45 4.17 20.41 -18.66
N ILE A 46 5.13 20.50 -17.77
CA ILE A 46 6.17 19.50 -17.56
C ILE A 46 5.88 18.83 -16.22
N HIS A 47 5.58 17.54 -16.25
CA HIS A 47 5.20 16.77 -15.06
C HIS A 47 6.23 15.68 -14.84
N LYS A 48 6.99 15.77 -13.76
CA LYS A 48 8.02 14.79 -13.39
C LYS A 48 7.47 13.93 -12.25
N GLU A 49 7.33 12.63 -12.50
CA GLU A 49 7.10 11.66 -11.44
C GLU A 49 8.43 11.47 -10.70
N MET A 50 8.47 11.83 -9.42
CA MET A 50 9.58 11.49 -8.53
C MET A 50 9.17 10.26 -7.71
N ASP A 51 10.08 9.32 -7.54
CA ASP A 51 9.85 8.08 -6.79
C ASP A 51 9.26 8.36 -5.40
N GLY A 52 7.99 7.98 -5.21
CA GLY A 52 7.27 8.10 -3.93
C GLY A 52 6.79 9.50 -3.53
N SER A 53 7.02 10.54 -4.34
CA SER A 53 6.59 11.91 -4.08
C SER A 53 5.46 12.35 -5.00
N PRO A 54 4.61 13.34 -4.58
CA PRO A 54 3.61 13.91 -5.47
C PRO A 54 4.26 14.45 -6.75
N GLU A 55 3.56 14.27 -7.89
CA GLU A 55 4.00 14.76 -9.18
C GLU A 55 4.30 16.27 -9.12
N VAL A 56 5.55 16.66 -9.34
CA VAL A 56 5.93 18.08 -9.42
C VAL A 56 5.60 18.58 -10.82
N SER A 57 4.69 19.55 -10.93
CA SER A 57 4.28 20.15 -12.18
C SER A 57 4.86 21.55 -12.33
N ARG A 58 5.60 21.78 -13.42
CA ARG A 58 6.08 23.09 -13.83
C ARG A 58 5.37 23.51 -15.11
N PHE A 59 4.94 24.77 -15.23
CA PHE A 59 4.28 25.29 -16.41
C PHE A 59 5.13 26.32 -17.12
N LEU A 60 5.19 26.20 -18.46
CA LEU A 60 5.82 27.15 -19.34
C LEU A 60 4.76 27.96 -20.09
N TYR A 61 4.98 29.24 -20.22
CA TYR A 61 4.09 30.19 -20.88
C TYR A 61 4.77 30.79 -22.09
N GLY A 62 4.14 30.75 -23.27
CA GLY A 62 4.70 31.31 -24.48
C GLY A 62 4.42 30.48 -25.72
N SER A 63 5.10 30.81 -26.83
CA SER A 63 4.97 30.04 -28.07
C SER A 63 5.64 28.66 -27.93
N TYR A 64 5.08 27.67 -28.61
CA TYR A 64 5.73 26.34 -28.66
C TYR A 64 7.20 26.44 -29.13
N THR A 65 7.48 27.27 -30.13
CA THR A 65 8.84 27.45 -30.67
C THR A 65 9.83 27.93 -29.62
N GLY A 66 9.41 28.85 -28.72
CA GLY A 66 10.24 29.34 -27.61
C GLY A 66 10.45 28.32 -26.47
N SER A 67 9.49 27.41 -26.29
CA SER A 67 9.54 26.41 -25.23
C SER A 67 10.05 25.02 -25.71
N LYS A 68 10.26 24.86 -27.01
CA LYS A 68 10.51 23.56 -27.65
C LYS A 68 11.68 22.80 -27.03
N LEU A 69 12.84 23.46 -26.89
CA LEU A 69 14.06 22.83 -26.40
C LEU A 69 13.89 22.31 -24.96
N GLU A 70 13.28 23.10 -24.10
CA GLU A 70 13.05 22.74 -22.70
C GLU A 70 12.02 21.60 -22.58
N LEU A 71 10.98 21.60 -23.40
CA LEU A 71 9.98 20.52 -23.42
C LEU A 71 10.58 19.20 -23.92
N GLU A 72 11.44 19.25 -24.95
CA GLU A 72 12.11 18.07 -25.50
C GLU A 72 13.12 17.49 -24.50
N GLN A 73 13.95 18.33 -23.89
CA GLN A 73 14.91 17.90 -22.87
C GLN A 73 14.21 17.28 -21.65
N ALA A 74 13.12 17.91 -21.16
CA ALA A 74 12.36 17.37 -20.05
C ALA A 74 11.73 16.00 -20.41
N ASN A 75 11.18 15.88 -21.63
CA ASN A 75 10.55 14.62 -22.07
C ASN A 75 11.59 13.49 -22.28
N LEU A 76 12.75 13.78 -22.84
CA LEU A 76 13.85 12.82 -22.96
C LEU A 76 14.36 12.41 -21.56
N GLY A 77 14.31 13.30 -20.58
CA GLY A 77 14.61 13.02 -19.17
C GLY A 77 13.48 12.30 -18.40
N GLY A 78 12.47 11.77 -19.09
CA GLY A 78 11.38 10.96 -18.49
C GLY A 78 10.14 11.75 -18.07
N ALA A 79 10.12 13.08 -18.16
CA ALA A 79 8.95 13.87 -17.79
C ALA A 79 7.80 13.76 -18.80
N ARG A 80 6.56 13.78 -18.28
CA ARG A 80 5.35 13.88 -19.09
C ARG A 80 5.16 15.31 -19.57
N VAL A 81 5.02 15.52 -20.88
CA VAL A 81 4.78 16.83 -21.49
C VAL A 81 3.31 16.94 -21.95
N THR A 82 2.68 18.06 -21.56
CA THR A 82 1.27 18.34 -21.85
C THR A 82 1.10 19.78 -22.33
N PHE A 83 -0.09 20.12 -22.86
CA PHE A 83 -0.49 21.50 -23.10
C PHE A 83 -1.93 21.73 -22.66
N LEU A 84 -2.27 22.97 -22.36
CA LEU A 84 -3.62 23.38 -22.00
C LEU A 84 -4.37 23.83 -23.29
N PRO A 85 -5.45 23.14 -23.67
CA PRO A 85 -6.14 23.42 -24.93
C PRO A 85 -7.12 24.61 -24.89
N GLN A 86 -7.22 25.30 -23.74
CA GLN A 86 -8.11 26.44 -23.50
C GLN A 86 -7.35 27.77 -23.51
N ILE A 87 -8.08 28.89 -23.70
CA ILE A 87 -7.49 30.22 -23.65
C ILE A 87 -7.40 30.69 -22.19
N THR A 88 -6.22 31.15 -21.78
CA THR A 88 -5.96 31.65 -20.43
C THR A 88 -5.70 33.18 -20.44
N ASP A 89 -5.74 33.78 -19.25
CA ASP A 89 -5.31 35.17 -18.99
C ASP A 89 -3.78 35.36 -19.04
N GLY A 90 -3.03 34.27 -19.24
CA GLY A 90 -1.58 34.27 -19.25
C GLY A 90 -0.91 34.36 -17.87
N LYS A 91 -1.68 34.40 -16.77
CA LYS A 91 -1.18 34.53 -15.39
C LYS A 91 -1.08 33.20 -14.64
N GLY A 92 -1.58 32.13 -15.22
CA GLY A 92 -1.52 30.81 -14.59
C GLY A 92 -2.17 29.70 -15.40
N ALA A 93 -2.06 28.47 -14.86
CA ALA A 93 -2.62 27.24 -15.45
C ALA A 93 -3.83 26.69 -14.65
N LYS A 94 -4.33 27.40 -13.64
CA LYS A 94 -5.49 26.97 -12.82
C LYS A 94 -6.82 27.30 -13.53
N ALA A 95 -7.91 26.68 -13.11
CA ALA A 95 -9.23 26.91 -13.70
C ALA A 95 -9.65 28.41 -13.71
N LYS A 96 -9.32 29.13 -12.66
CA LYS A 96 -9.57 30.59 -12.56
C LYS A 96 -8.83 31.43 -13.60
N ASN A 97 -7.79 30.90 -14.22
CA ASN A 97 -7.01 31.57 -15.26
C ASN A 97 -7.53 31.25 -16.67
N VAL A 98 -8.46 30.33 -16.83
CA VAL A 98 -9.11 30.03 -18.13
C VAL A 98 -10.19 31.07 -18.38
N ILE A 99 -10.07 31.79 -19.49
CA ILE A 99 -11.00 32.88 -19.85
C ILE A 99 -11.95 32.49 -20.98
N LYS A 100 -11.64 31.44 -21.73
CA LYS A 100 -12.49 30.98 -22.84
C LYS A 100 -12.26 29.51 -23.14
N ILE A 101 -13.38 28.79 -23.39
CA ILE A 101 -13.35 27.40 -23.86
C ILE A 101 -13.23 27.40 -25.39
N ASN A 102 -12.19 26.76 -25.90
CA ASN A 102 -11.90 26.62 -27.33
C ASN A 102 -12.04 25.19 -27.82
N SER A 103 -12.07 24.23 -26.93
CA SER A 103 -12.16 22.81 -27.29
C SER A 103 -12.84 22.00 -26.21
N VAL A 104 -13.46 20.90 -26.62
CA VAL A 104 -13.83 19.78 -25.73
C VAL A 104 -13.07 18.56 -26.17
N PHE A 105 -12.67 17.72 -25.21
CA PHE A 105 -11.80 16.59 -25.48
C PHE A 105 -12.11 15.40 -24.55
N ILE A 106 -11.85 14.20 -25.02
CA ILE A 106 -12.11 12.96 -24.26
C ILE A 106 -10.85 12.10 -24.30
N ASP A 107 -10.40 11.71 -23.11
CA ASP A 107 -9.33 10.72 -22.93
C ASP A 107 -9.99 9.34 -22.91
N ILE A 108 -9.57 8.44 -23.80
CA ILE A 108 -10.16 7.11 -23.98
C ILE A 108 -9.10 6.10 -23.57
N ASP A 109 -9.27 5.49 -22.40
CA ASP A 109 -8.32 4.58 -21.81
C ASP A 109 -8.48 3.12 -22.25
N ASN A 110 -9.66 2.75 -22.76
CA ASN A 110 -9.96 1.40 -23.24
C ASN A 110 -10.75 1.49 -24.54
N ASP A 111 -10.62 0.48 -25.41
CA ASP A 111 -11.36 0.37 -26.68
C ASP A 111 -11.26 1.60 -27.61
N PHE A 112 -10.08 2.24 -27.64
CA PHE A 112 -9.85 3.47 -28.40
C PHE A 112 -10.19 3.31 -29.88
N GLU A 113 -9.79 2.20 -30.53
CA GLU A 113 -10.05 1.95 -31.95
C GLU A 113 -11.55 1.83 -32.23
N ARG A 114 -12.31 1.12 -31.38
CA ARG A 114 -13.76 0.97 -31.51
C ARG A 114 -14.48 2.31 -31.33
N SER A 115 -14.10 3.07 -30.32
CA SER A 115 -14.64 4.39 -30.03
C SER A 115 -14.32 5.38 -31.17
N LEU A 116 -13.11 5.35 -31.70
CA LEU A 116 -12.69 6.17 -32.83
C LEU A 116 -13.48 5.84 -34.07
N LYS A 117 -13.72 4.56 -34.39
CA LYS A 117 -14.55 4.14 -35.54
C LYS A 117 -15.99 4.67 -35.44
N LYS A 118 -16.58 4.61 -34.22
CA LYS A 118 -17.92 5.16 -33.93
C LYS A 118 -17.96 6.67 -34.17
N LEU A 119 -16.97 7.40 -33.64
CA LEU A 119 -16.91 8.86 -33.76
C LEU A 119 -16.58 9.35 -35.17
N SER A 120 -15.72 8.65 -35.91
CA SER A 120 -15.35 8.99 -37.28
C SER A 120 -16.54 8.86 -38.26
N ASN A 121 -17.49 7.98 -37.95
CA ASN A 121 -18.69 7.76 -38.72
C ASN A 121 -19.87 8.66 -38.25
N SER A 122 -19.67 9.50 -37.25
CA SER A 122 -20.69 10.39 -36.72
C SER A 122 -20.86 11.65 -37.58
N LYS A 123 -21.99 12.39 -37.38
CA LYS A 123 -22.24 13.66 -38.03
C LYS A 123 -21.14 14.71 -37.75
N PHE A 124 -20.45 14.60 -36.63
CA PHE A 124 -19.37 15.49 -36.21
C PHE A 124 -18.13 14.69 -35.84
N PRO A 125 -17.32 14.23 -36.78
CA PRO A 125 -16.10 13.55 -36.50
C PRO A 125 -15.13 14.46 -35.72
N PRO A 126 -14.24 13.89 -34.87
CA PRO A 126 -13.25 14.68 -34.14
C PRO A 126 -12.33 15.47 -35.06
N ASP A 127 -11.97 16.67 -34.65
CA ASP A 127 -11.02 17.52 -35.38
C ASP A 127 -9.58 17.11 -35.14
N VAL A 128 -9.31 16.55 -33.94
CA VAL A 128 -7.99 16.08 -33.53
C VAL A 128 -8.12 14.71 -32.90
N VAL A 129 -7.23 13.81 -33.28
CA VAL A 129 -7.13 12.49 -32.72
C VAL A 129 -5.65 12.19 -32.42
N VAL A 130 -5.35 11.84 -31.19
CA VAL A 130 -4.01 11.53 -30.71
C VAL A 130 -3.99 10.14 -30.10
N SER A 131 -3.07 9.27 -30.55
CA SER A 131 -2.81 7.99 -29.91
C SER A 131 -1.73 8.19 -28.84
N THR A 132 -2.04 7.85 -27.59
CA THR A 132 -1.12 8.05 -26.45
C THR A 132 -0.36 6.79 -26.09
N SER A 133 -0.95 5.60 -26.32
CA SER A 133 -0.32 4.29 -26.17
C SER A 133 -1.18 3.22 -26.86
N LYS A 134 -0.81 1.95 -26.77
CA LYS A 134 -1.58 0.85 -27.37
C LYS A 134 -3.03 0.85 -26.85
N ASN A 135 -4.00 0.96 -27.76
CA ASN A 135 -5.45 1.01 -27.51
C ASN A 135 -5.93 2.16 -26.58
N ARG A 136 -5.14 3.25 -26.52
CA ARG A 136 -5.48 4.47 -25.76
C ARG A 136 -5.22 5.72 -26.58
N GLY A 137 -6.07 6.71 -26.40
CA GLY A 137 -5.89 7.96 -27.13
C GLY A 137 -6.84 9.05 -26.66
N LEU A 138 -6.71 10.19 -27.31
CA LEU A 138 -7.48 11.38 -27.04
C LEU A 138 -8.17 11.85 -28.33
N VAL A 139 -9.44 12.21 -28.23
CA VAL A 139 -10.19 12.84 -29.28
C VAL A 139 -10.58 14.25 -28.85
N MET A 140 -10.62 15.22 -29.81
CA MET A 140 -10.90 16.62 -29.50
C MET A 140 -11.72 17.26 -30.63
N TRP A 141 -12.66 18.13 -30.26
CA TRP A 141 -13.41 19.01 -31.16
C TRP A 141 -13.08 20.47 -30.83
N LEU A 142 -12.87 21.27 -31.82
CA LEU A 142 -12.77 22.72 -31.67
C LEU A 142 -14.19 23.29 -31.57
N VAL A 143 -14.47 24.02 -30.48
CA VAL A 143 -15.81 24.50 -30.15
C VAL A 143 -15.86 26.00 -29.90
N LYS A 144 -17.05 26.56 -30.06
CA LYS A 144 -17.43 27.93 -29.66
C LYS A 144 -18.74 27.87 -28.86
N ASN A 145 -19.09 28.98 -28.20
CA ASN A 145 -20.32 29.12 -27.43
C ASN A 145 -20.45 28.09 -26.28
N CYS A 146 -19.35 27.76 -25.65
CA CYS A 146 -19.32 26.96 -24.43
C CYS A 146 -19.00 27.89 -23.26
N PRO A 147 -19.97 28.26 -22.39
CA PRO A 147 -19.69 28.97 -21.14
C PRO A 147 -18.76 28.20 -20.22
N LEU A 148 -17.98 28.90 -19.41
CA LEU A 148 -17.04 28.28 -18.49
C LEU A 148 -17.73 27.39 -17.45
N GLU A 149 -18.89 27.83 -16.97
CA GLU A 149 -19.74 27.10 -16.02
C GLU A 149 -20.35 25.83 -16.63
N ASP A 150 -20.56 25.80 -17.93
CA ASP A 150 -21.14 24.64 -18.62
C ASP A 150 -20.13 23.59 -19.04
N PHE A 151 -18.86 23.98 -19.12
CA PHE A 151 -17.81 23.08 -19.58
C PHE A 151 -17.75 21.74 -18.77
N PRO A 152 -17.83 21.71 -17.43
CA PRO A 152 -17.78 20.45 -16.67
C PRO A 152 -18.93 19.50 -17.06
N ARG A 153 -20.15 20.01 -17.24
CA ARG A 153 -21.32 19.17 -17.57
C ARG A 153 -21.30 18.68 -19.02
N VAL A 154 -20.88 19.53 -19.96
CA VAL A 154 -20.66 19.16 -21.36
C VAL A 154 -19.57 18.10 -21.48
N GLN A 155 -18.42 18.32 -20.83
CA GLN A 155 -17.28 17.42 -20.85
C GLN A 155 -17.65 16.05 -20.31
N LYS A 156 -18.35 16.02 -19.16
CA LYS A 156 -18.82 14.77 -18.52
C LYS A 156 -19.83 14.01 -19.38
N ALA A 157 -20.76 14.73 -20.04
CA ALA A 157 -21.75 14.11 -20.91
C ALA A 157 -21.11 13.49 -22.16
N LEU A 158 -20.17 14.18 -22.78
CA LEU A 158 -19.40 13.67 -23.93
C LEU A 158 -18.54 12.47 -23.54
N ALA A 159 -17.82 12.52 -22.38
CA ALA A 159 -17.02 11.41 -21.89
C ALA A 159 -17.88 10.17 -21.62
N LYS A 160 -19.05 10.33 -20.99
CA LYS A 160 -20.01 9.23 -20.75
C LYS A 160 -20.51 8.60 -22.06
N PHE A 161 -20.78 9.42 -23.08
CA PHE A 161 -21.25 8.94 -24.37
C PHE A 161 -20.24 8.07 -25.11
N VAL A 162 -18.94 8.40 -24.98
CA VAL A 162 -17.85 7.70 -25.67
C VAL A 162 -17.27 6.56 -24.84
N GLY A 163 -17.53 6.53 -23.52
CA GLY A 163 -16.89 5.61 -22.58
C GLY A 163 -15.47 6.06 -22.19
N GLY A 164 -15.21 7.37 -22.15
CA GLY A 164 -13.94 7.96 -21.78
C GLY A 164 -13.83 8.32 -20.31
N ASP A 165 -12.69 8.90 -19.92
CA ASP A 165 -12.39 9.29 -18.54
C ASP A 165 -13.31 10.41 -18.04
N LEU A 166 -14.12 10.12 -17.03
CA LEU A 166 -15.07 11.05 -16.40
C LEU A 166 -14.43 12.06 -15.46
N SER A 167 -13.16 11.90 -15.10
CA SER A 167 -12.44 12.78 -14.18
C SER A 167 -11.95 14.09 -14.80
N ARG A 168 -11.85 14.14 -16.15
CA ARG A 168 -11.31 15.28 -16.92
C ARG A 168 -12.34 16.38 -17.18
N THR A 169 -12.94 16.92 -16.12
CA THR A 169 -14.02 17.93 -16.22
C THR A 169 -13.58 19.36 -15.93
N SER A 170 -12.34 19.57 -15.47
CA SER A 170 -11.83 20.93 -15.21
C SER A 170 -11.45 21.65 -16.51
N PRO A 171 -11.79 22.94 -16.67
CA PRO A 171 -11.29 23.77 -17.77
C PRO A 171 -9.76 23.85 -17.83
N ALA A 172 -9.07 23.63 -16.71
CA ALA A 172 -7.62 23.60 -16.60
C ALA A 172 -6.99 22.24 -16.91
N SER A 173 -7.77 21.26 -17.34
CA SER A 173 -7.23 19.93 -17.69
C SER A 173 -6.30 20.03 -18.89
N THR A 174 -5.07 19.56 -18.73
CA THR A 174 -4.05 19.52 -19.79
C THR A 174 -4.14 18.22 -20.57
N VAL A 175 -3.74 18.24 -21.83
CA VAL A 175 -3.69 17.08 -22.72
C VAL A 175 -2.26 16.81 -23.17
N ARG A 176 -1.94 15.55 -23.50
CA ARG A 176 -0.59 15.18 -23.95
C ARG A 176 -0.23 15.84 -25.28
N LEU A 177 1.01 16.30 -25.36
CA LEU A 177 1.54 16.87 -26.59
C LEU A 177 1.92 15.75 -27.55
N ALA A 178 1.35 15.75 -28.77
CA ALA A 178 1.75 14.80 -29.81
C ALA A 178 3.20 15.07 -30.24
N GLY A 179 3.94 14.00 -30.55
CA GLY A 179 5.37 14.03 -30.77
C GLY A 179 6.23 13.84 -29.49
N SER A 180 5.63 13.85 -28.30
CA SER A 180 6.32 13.50 -27.06
C SER A 180 6.33 12.00 -26.80
N LEU A 181 7.23 11.55 -25.90
CA LEU A 181 7.30 10.18 -25.43
C LEU A 181 6.40 10.01 -24.20
N HIS A 182 5.66 8.90 -24.17
CA HIS A 182 4.88 8.46 -23.02
C HIS A 182 5.66 7.38 -22.26
N HIS A 183 6.13 7.68 -21.06
CA HIS A 183 7.05 6.82 -20.30
C HIS A 183 6.33 5.81 -19.37
N LYS A 184 5.03 5.94 -19.16
CA LYS A 184 4.27 5.04 -18.27
C LYS A 184 4.03 3.67 -18.92
N LYS A 185 4.48 2.57 -18.30
CA LYS A 185 4.38 1.20 -18.82
C LYS A 185 5.11 0.95 -20.16
N GLY A 186 6.34 1.49 -20.29
CA GLY A 186 7.15 1.43 -21.50
C GLY A 186 7.09 2.73 -22.28
N THR A 187 8.13 2.97 -23.09
CA THR A 187 8.23 4.21 -23.86
C THR A 187 7.46 4.11 -25.16
N HIS A 188 6.43 4.96 -25.33
CA HIS A 188 5.59 5.04 -26.51
C HIS A 188 5.61 6.45 -27.09
N LEU A 189 5.72 6.57 -28.40
CA LEU A 189 5.57 7.86 -29.10
C LEU A 189 4.08 8.25 -29.14
N VAL A 190 3.76 9.44 -28.65
CA VAL A 190 2.43 10.04 -28.74
C VAL A 190 2.20 10.50 -30.18
N LYS A 191 1.35 9.78 -30.93
CA LYS A 191 1.17 9.98 -32.38
C LYS A 191 -0.08 10.81 -32.68
N LEU A 192 0.04 11.81 -33.56
CA LEU A 192 -1.09 12.53 -34.13
C LEU A 192 -1.67 11.70 -35.28
N LEU A 193 -2.92 11.21 -35.11
CA LEU A 193 -3.61 10.43 -36.14
C LEU A 193 -4.46 11.27 -37.07
N VAL A 194 -5.17 12.26 -36.52
CA VAL A 194 -6.01 13.20 -37.28
C VAL A 194 -5.75 14.62 -36.80
N ALA A 195 -5.60 15.54 -37.72
CA ALA A 195 -5.54 16.98 -37.45
C ALA A 195 -6.22 17.72 -38.57
N ASN A 196 -7.48 18.12 -38.36
CA ASN A 196 -8.22 18.96 -39.29
C ASN A 196 -7.94 20.44 -39.03
N ILE A 197 -6.82 20.93 -39.55
CA ILE A 197 -6.31 22.29 -39.33
C ILE A 197 -7.30 23.35 -39.90
N LYS A 198 -8.11 22.99 -40.88
CA LYS A 198 -9.09 23.91 -41.53
C LYS A 198 -10.47 23.83 -40.87
N ALA A 199 -10.71 23.00 -39.86
CA ALA A 199 -12.00 22.87 -39.22
C ALA A 199 -12.47 24.21 -38.62
N SER A 200 -13.69 24.59 -38.87
CA SER A 200 -14.35 25.71 -38.17
C SER A 200 -14.75 25.27 -36.75
N HIS A 201 -14.70 26.21 -35.81
CA HIS A 201 -15.18 25.93 -34.45
C HIS A 201 -16.68 25.63 -34.49
N LYS A 202 -17.04 24.46 -33.96
CA LYS A 202 -18.43 23.99 -33.89
C LYS A 202 -19.13 24.64 -32.70
N ASP A 203 -20.40 24.98 -32.86
CA ASP A 203 -21.22 25.31 -31.69
C ASP A 203 -21.34 24.10 -30.81
N VAL A 204 -21.02 24.23 -29.51
CA VAL A 204 -20.94 23.11 -28.59
C VAL A 204 -22.27 22.40 -28.41
N TRP A 205 -23.37 23.14 -28.43
CA TRP A 205 -24.71 22.57 -28.24
C TRP A 205 -25.18 21.82 -29.51
N LYS A 206 -24.86 22.35 -30.71
CA LYS A 206 -25.09 21.66 -31.98
C LYS A 206 -24.24 20.40 -32.10
N LEU A 207 -22.99 20.41 -31.57
CA LEU A 207 -22.13 19.26 -31.50
C LEU A 207 -22.74 18.15 -30.61
N CYS A 208 -23.15 18.48 -29.40
CA CYS A 208 -23.77 17.52 -28.46
C CYS A 208 -25.06 16.93 -29.05
N LYS A 209 -25.97 17.79 -29.59
CA LYS A 209 -27.20 17.34 -30.23
C LYS A 209 -26.96 16.44 -31.45
N GLY A 210 -25.97 16.78 -32.27
CA GLY A 210 -25.65 16.00 -33.49
C GLY A 210 -24.92 14.68 -33.20
N LEU A 211 -24.28 14.53 -32.03
CA LEU A 211 -23.73 13.27 -31.52
C LEU A 211 -24.78 12.45 -30.75
N GLY A 212 -25.98 12.98 -30.49
CA GLY A 212 -26.98 12.31 -29.65
C GLY A 212 -26.68 12.38 -28.17
N VAL A 213 -25.83 13.33 -27.73
CA VAL A 213 -25.44 13.49 -26.33
C VAL A 213 -26.44 14.42 -25.63
N LYS A 214 -27.14 13.88 -24.63
CA LYS A 214 -27.98 14.67 -23.72
C LYS A 214 -27.07 15.29 -22.65
N VAL A 215 -26.86 16.59 -22.73
CA VAL A 215 -26.21 17.37 -21.66
C VAL A 215 -27.28 17.68 -20.63
N PRO A 216 -27.13 17.30 -19.34
CA PRO A 216 -28.10 17.66 -18.30
C PRO A 216 -28.32 19.18 -18.32
N GLU A 217 -29.55 19.63 -18.22
CA GLU A 217 -29.84 21.06 -18.05
C GLU A 217 -29.16 21.58 -16.78
N GLN A 218 -28.74 22.85 -16.77
CA GLN A 218 -28.45 23.48 -15.50
C GLN A 218 -29.70 23.32 -14.63
N PRO A 219 -29.58 22.98 -13.33
CA PRO A 219 -30.67 23.16 -12.41
C PRO A 219 -31.16 24.59 -12.67
N SER A 220 -32.38 24.73 -13.16
CA SER A 220 -32.98 26.06 -13.32
C SER A 220 -32.87 26.75 -11.96
N ASP A 221 -32.58 28.04 -11.92
CA ASP A 221 -32.56 28.83 -10.70
C ASP A 221 -33.88 28.81 -9.92
N SER A 222 -34.93 28.17 -10.45
CA SER A 222 -36.18 27.82 -9.76
C SER A 222 -36.08 26.62 -8.80
N ASN A 223 -34.99 25.80 -8.86
CA ASN A 223 -34.52 24.93 -7.80
C ASN A 223 -33.28 25.56 -7.14
N VAL A 224 -33.33 26.80 -6.79
CA VAL A 224 -32.64 27.36 -5.65
C VAL A 224 -33.04 26.43 -4.50
N VAL A 225 -32.15 25.51 -4.17
CA VAL A 225 -32.12 24.91 -2.84
C VAL A 225 -32.33 26.09 -1.91
N ALA A 226 -33.49 26.14 -1.26
CA ALA A 226 -33.79 27.17 -0.30
C ALA A 226 -32.55 27.29 0.56
N LYS A 227 -31.90 28.48 0.57
CA LYS A 227 -30.83 28.76 1.50
C LYS A 227 -31.31 28.30 2.85
N PRO A 228 -30.48 27.72 3.72
CA PRO A 228 -30.84 27.56 5.11
C PRO A 228 -31.52 28.87 5.48
N ASP A 229 -32.73 28.77 6.04
CA ASP A 229 -33.47 29.95 6.47
C ASP A 229 -32.70 30.51 7.67
N ASP A 230 -31.69 31.33 7.35
CA ASP A 230 -30.86 32.01 8.34
C ASP A 230 -31.73 32.85 9.32
N SER A 231 -33.00 33.12 8.96
CA SER A 231 -33.97 33.90 9.74
C SER A 231 -34.45 33.18 11.04
N LYS A 232 -34.01 31.93 11.26
CA LYS A 232 -34.40 31.14 12.44
C LYS A 232 -33.31 31.04 13.51
N VAL A 233 -32.16 31.67 13.34
CA VAL A 233 -31.14 31.71 14.37
C VAL A 233 -31.53 32.74 15.42
N PRO A 234 -31.69 32.34 16.71
CA PRO A 234 -32.04 33.26 17.79
C PRO A 234 -31.02 34.40 17.90
N ILE A 235 -31.49 35.63 18.11
CA ILE A 235 -30.61 36.79 18.22
C ILE A 235 -29.59 36.65 19.38
N GLU A 236 -29.98 35.91 20.42
CA GLU A 236 -29.13 35.68 21.59
C GLU A 236 -27.90 34.84 21.22
N ASP A 237 -28.03 33.88 20.29
CA ASP A 237 -26.92 33.08 19.82
C ASP A 237 -25.94 33.93 18.96
N ILE A 238 -26.46 34.88 18.17
CA ILE A 238 -25.65 35.85 17.42
C ILE A 238 -24.90 36.76 18.40
N ARG A 239 -25.56 37.30 19.46
CA ARG A 239 -24.93 38.13 20.49
C ARG A 239 -23.84 37.35 21.22
N ARG A 240 -24.08 36.09 21.55
CA ARG A 240 -23.11 35.20 22.21
C ARG A 240 -21.90 34.97 21.31
N ALA A 241 -22.12 34.65 20.03
CA ALA A 241 -21.05 34.42 19.05
C ALA A 241 -20.21 35.68 18.83
N LEU A 242 -20.83 36.87 18.76
CA LEU A 242 -20.12 38.15 18.70
C LEU A 242 -19.32 38.39 19.98
N GLY A 243 -19.87 38.07 21.14
CA GLY A 243 -19.24 38.32 22.45
C GLY A 243 -17.94 37.56 22.70
N VAL A 244 -17.69 36.41 22.00
CA VAL A 244 -16.44 35.67 22.11
C VAL A 244 -15.36 36.08 21.12
N ILE A 245 -15.69 36.91 20.13
CA ILE A 245 -14.73 37.43 19.14
C ILE A 245 -14.11 38.74 19.70
N PRO A 246 -12.78 38.82 19.91
CA PRO A 246 -12.15 40.09 20.28
C PRO A 246 -12.24 41.08 19.13
N PRO A 247 -12.90 42.23 19.26
CA PRO A 247 -13.05 43.23 18.17
C PRO A 247 -11.70 43.67 17.59
N ALA A 248 -10.67 43.79 18.42
CA ALA A 248 -9.30 44.17 18.00
C ALA A 248 -8.66 43.18 17.00
N GLU A 249 -9.15 41.94 16.93
CA GLU A 249 -8.68 40.92 15.96
C GLU A 249 -9.35 41.05 14.59
N ILE A 250 -10.44 41.85 14.47
CA ILE A 250 -11.13 42.12 13.23
C ILE A 250 -10.43 43.24 12.46
N LYS A 251 -9.35 42.89 11.75
CA LYS A 251 -8.52 43.86 11.04
C LYS A 251 -8.99 44.06 9.59
N GLY A 252 -9.19 45.32 9.21
CA GLY A 252 -9.49 45.75 7.84
C GLY A 252 -10.98 45.73 7.47
N ARG A 253 -11.35 46.69 6.59
CA ARG A 253 -12.72 46.95 6.15
C ARG A 253 -13.43 45.72 5.54
N GLU A 254 -12.68 44.83 4.90
CA GLU A 254 -13.23 43.62 4.28
C GLU A 254 -13.78 42.62 5.31
N MET A 255 -13.07 42.43 6.43
CA MET A 255 -13.48 41.52 7.49
C MET A 255 -14.70 42.07 8.25
N TRP A 256 -14.74 43.39 8.53
CA TRP A 256 -15.89 44.07 9.11
C TRP A 256 -17.14 43.90 8.25
N LEU A 257 -17.04 44.13 6.93
CA LEU A 257 -18.16 43.92 5.99
C LEU A 257 -18.60 42.46 5.95
N LYS A 258 -17.66 41.53 6.01
CA LYS A 258 -17.97 40.10 6.00
C LYS A 258 -18.73 39.66 7.25
N LEU A 259 -18.34 40.19 8.42
CA LEU A 259 -19.05 39.95 9.68
C LEU A 259 -20.43 40.61 9.69
N MET A 260 -20.55 41.82 9.19
CA MET A 260 -21.82 42.54 9.02
C MET A 260 -22.78 41.75 8.11
N MET A 261 -22.28 41.22 6.99
CA MET A 261 -23.06 40.35 6.06
C MET A 261 -23.52 39.08 6.74
N ALA A 262 -22.66 38.46 7.60
CA ALA A 262 -22.99 37.23 8.31
C ALA A 262 -24.14 37.47 9.31
N VAL A 263 -24.10 38.52 10.06
CA VAL A 263 -25.19 38.92 11.01
C VAL A 263 -26.46 39.27 10.25
N HIS A 264 -26.36 40.09 9.20
CA HIS A 264 -27.48 40.51 8.38
C HIS A 264 -28.16 39.30 7.66
N SER A 265 -27.42 38.26 7.31
CA SER A 265 -28.01 37.07 6.68
C SER A 265 -28.98 36.33 7.58
N ALA A 266 -28.77 36.35 8.89
CA ALA A 266 -29.62 35.69 9.89
C ALA A 266 -30.74 36.62 10.41
N VAL A 267 -30.40 37.87 10.73
CA VAL A 267 -31.33 38.83 11.34
C VAL A 267 -31.22 40.19 10.60
N PRO A 268 -31.91 40.33 9.44
CA PRO A 268 -31.77 41.50 8.57
C PRO A 268 -32.56 42.73 9.04
N ASN A 269 -32.98 42.78 10.28
CA ASN A 269 -33.76 43.87 10.90
C ASN A 269 -32.92 44.76 11.82
N ASP A 270 -33.55 45.73 12.49
CA ASP A 270 -32.91 46.66 13.41
C ASP A 270 -32.29 45.96 14.61
N GLU A 271 -32.81 44.83 15.05
CA GLU A 271 -32.28 44.04 16.17
C GLU A 271 -30.93 43.42 15.83
N GLY A 272 -30.79 42.82 14.61
CA GLY A 272 -29.51 42.33 14.11
C GLY A 272 -28.49 43.47 13.90
N TYR A 273 -28.94 44.64 13.40
CA TYR A 273 -28.09 45.81 13.32
C TYR A 273 -27.59 46.26 14.67
N LYS A 274 -28.46 46.28 15.69
CA LYS A 274 -28.10 46.67 17.07
C LYS A 274 -27.08 45.71 17.68
N ALA A 275 -27.25 44.40 17.49
CA ALA A 275 -26.29 43.40 17.94
C ALA A 275 -24.90 43.61 17.32
N TYR A 276 -24.85 43.88 16.01
CA TYR A 276 -23.62 44.20 15.30
C TYR A 276 -23.02 45.52 15.74
N GLN A 277 -23.85 46.55 15.95
CA GLN A 277 -23.45 47.89 16.44
C GLN A 277 -22.83 47.80 17.83
N ASP A 278 -23.44 47.09 18.77
CA ASP A 278 -22.94 46.90 20.12
C ASP A 278 -21.58 46.20 20.11
N PHE A 279 -21.34 45.28 19.20
CA PHE A 279 -20.03 44.65 19.02
C PHE A 279 -18.95 45.63 18.49
N CYS A 280 -19.32 46.54 17.60
CA CYS A 280 -18.41 47.49 16.99
C CYS A 280 -18.13 48.75 17.84
N LYS A 281 -18.92 49.02 18.87
CA LYS A 281 -18.84 50.20 19.71
C LYS A 281 -17.49 50.29 20.44
N GLY A 282 -16.77 51.38 20.26
CA GLY A 282 -15.49 51.63 20.91
C GLY A 282 -14.26 51.28 20.08
N GLU A 283 -14.41 50.73 18.89
CA GLU A 283 -13.27 50.39 18.03
C GLU A 283 -12.77 51.60 17.21
N PRO A 284 -11.45 51.72 17.01
CA PRO A 284 -10.87 52.79 16.17
C PRO A 284 -11.38 52.71 14.72
N GLY A 285 -11.95 53.81 14.21
CA GLY A 285 -12.48 53.90 12.85
C GLY A 285 -13.97 53.53 12.71
N TYR A 286 -14.68 53.26 13.83
CA TYR A 286 -16.12 53.11 13.83
C TYR A 286 -16.83 54.45 13.57
N VAL A 287 -17.62 54.50 12.47
CA VAL A 287 -18.48 55.65 12.13
C VAL A 287 -19.90 55.13 11.93
N GLU A 288 -20.77 55.43 12.90
CA GLU A 288 -22.15 54.88 12.95
C GLU A 288 -22.96 55.16 11.69
N LYS A 289 -22.87 56.38 11.15
CA LYS A 289 -23.58 56.77 9.91
C LYS A 289 -23.18 55.98 8.68
N ASP A 290 -21.90 55.59 8.57
CA ASP A 290 -21.37 54.80 7.48
C ASP A 290 -21.77 53.30 7.63
N GLN A 291 -21.78 52.80 8.86
CA GLN A 291 -22.22 51.43 9.19
C GLN A 291 -23.71 51.26 8.90
N GLN A 292 -24.55 52.20 9.28
CA GLN A 292 -25.99 52.15 9.03
C GLN A 292 -26.28 52.21 7.54
N LYS A 293 -25.54 53.03 6.78
CA LYS A 293 -25.68 53.12 5.32
C LYS A 293 -25.25 51.79 4.65
N ALA A 294 -24.16 51.20 5.11
CA ALA A 294 -23.69 49.91 4.61
C ALA A 294 -24.71 48.80 4.92
N TRP A 295 -25.23 48.71 6.17
CA TRP A 295 -26.25 47.76 6.57
C TRP A 295 -27.49 47.78 5.67
N LYS A 296 -28.04 49.00 5.46
CA LYS A 296 -29.22 49.22 4.60
C LYS A 296 -28.99 48.86 3.11
N SER A 297 -27.73 48.83 2.68
CA SER A 297 -27.36 48.46 1.31
C SER A 297 -27.17 46.95 1.08
N LEU A 298 -27.14 46.14 2.17
CA LEU A 298 -26.95 44.71 2.07
C LEU A 298 -28.19 44.04 1.47
N LYS A 299 -27.96 43.10 0.58
CA LYS A 299 -28.99 42.19 0.03
C LYS A 299 -28.77 40.79 0.55
N SER A 300 -29.82 40.13 1.00
CA SER A 300 -29.80 38.78 1.61
C SER A 300 -29.32 37.65 0.66
N ASN A 301 -28.84 37.98 -0.53
CA ASN A 301 -28.42 37.03 -1.56
C ASN A 301 -26.91 36.82 -1.68
N GLY A 302 -26.13 37.19 -0.66
CA GLY A 302 -24.68 37.04 -0.63
C GLY A 302 -24.18 35.61 -0.39
N ARG A 303 -22.87 35.35 -0.67
CA ARG A 303 -22.16 34.10 -0.36
C ARG A 303 -21.78 33.98 1.14
N VAL A 304 -21.98 35.04 1.93
CA VAL A 304 -21.67 35.10 3.36
C VAL A 304 -22.95 34.82 4.12
N THR A 305 -22.93 33.83 5.00
CA THR A 305 -24.06 33.39 5.83
C THR A 305 -23.71 33.46 7.31
N VAL A 306 -24.66 33.27 8.20
CA VAL A 306 -24.44 33.23 9.65
C VAL A 306 -23.41 32.18 10.08
N ALA A 307 -23.24 31.11 9.31
CA ALA A 307 -22.17 30.13 9.53
C ALA A 307 -20.76 30.77 9.55
N THR A 308 -20.56 31.86 8.81
CA THR A 308 -19.30 32.61 8.80
C THR A 308 -19.01 33.28 10.16
N LEU A 309 -20.06 33.75 10.84
CA LEU A 309 -19.95 34.29 12.20
C LEU A 309 -19.53 33.22 13.21
N PHE A 310 -20.18 32.06 13.16
CA PHE A 310 -19.88 30.96 14.10
C PHE A 310 -18.52 30.31 13.82
N ASP A 311 -18.10 30.19 12.55
CA ASP A 311 -16.75 29.75 12.19
C ASP A 311 -15.67 30.69 12.74
N LEU A 312 -15.92 32.00 12.68
CA LEU A 312 -15.01 32.98 13.26
C LEU A 312 -15.00 32.93 14.79
N ALA A 313 -16.16 32.83 15.43
CA ALA A 313 -16.30 32.74 16.89
C ALA A 313 -15.61 31.49 17.46
N SER A 314 -15.68 30.34 16.74
CA SER A 314 -15.08 29.07 17.14
C SER A 314 -13.54 29.11 17.23
N LYS A 315 -12.89 30.07 16.56
CA LYS A 315 -11.42 30.26 16.62
C LYS A 315 -10.96 30.83 17.95
N TYR A 316 -11.83 31.63 18.60
CA TYR A 316 -11.48 32.38 19.83
C TYR A 316 -11.97 31.68 21.11
N SER A 317 -13.01 30.88 21.03
CA SER A 317 -13.50 30.09 22.18
C SER A 317 -14.11 28.74 21.71
N PRO A 318 -13.28 27.77 21.34
CA PRO A 318 -13.76 26.49 20.80
C PRO A 318 -14.67 25.71 21.75
N SER A 319 -14.43 25.77 23.05
CA SER A 319 -15.21 25.06 24.08
C SER A 319 -16.57 25.71 24.39
N GLN A 320 -16.64 27.01 24.45
CA GLN A 320 -17.89 27.75 24.75
C GLN A 320 -18.84 27.77 23.54
N VAL A 321 -18.29 27.90 22.32
CA VAL A 321 -19.09 27.89 21.09
C VAL A 321 -19.62 26.49 20.81
N LYS A 322 -18.87 25.42 21.13
CA LYS A 322 -19.30 24.03 20.92
C LYS A 322 -20.37 23.57 21.90
N ALA A 323 -20.32 23.99 23.17
CA ALA A 323 -21.23 23.48 24.19
C ALA A 323 -22.65 24.06 24.10
N ASP A 324 -22.78 25.34 23.75
CA ASP A 324 -24.05 26.06 23.92
C ASP A 324 -24.76 26.47 22.61
N VAL A 325 -24.05 26.51 21.47
CA VAL A 325 -24.60 27.04 20.20
C VAL A 325 -24.82 25.95 19.14
N MET A 326 -24.35 24.71 19.37
CA MET A 326 -24.41 23.63 18.36
C MET A 326 -25.57 22.62 18.43
N PRO A 327 -26.60 22.67 19.29
CA PRO A 327 -27.72 21.74 19.15
C PRO A 327 -28.51 21.90 17.85
N ALA A 328 -28.49 23.10 17.24
CA ALA A 328 -29.26 23.40 16.03
C ALA A 328 -28.53 23.18 14.71
N PHE A 329 -27.20 23.02 14.71
CA PHE A 329 -26.42 22.94 13.47
C PHE A 329 -25.29 21.89 13.57
N VAL A 330 -25.55 20.70 13.05
CA VAL A 330 -24.54 19.61 12.96
C VAL A 330 -23.91 19.68 11.58
N ASP A 331 -22.68 20.20 11.47
CA ASP A 331 -21.94 20.25 10.21
C ASP A 331 -21.33 18.87 9.84
N SER A 332 -20.68 18.81 8.69
CA SER A 332 -20.06 17.56 8.22
C SER A 332 -18.88 17.10 9.10
N PHE A 333 -18.22 18.01 9.83
CA PHE A 333 -17.15 17.66 10.76
C PHE A 333 -17.71 17.04 12.03
N ALA A 334 -18.79 17.61 12.59
CA ALA A 334 -19.48 17.02 13.75
C ALA A 334 -20.07 15.65 13.44
N VAL A 335 -20.56 15.43 12.22
CA VAL A 335 -20.99 14.10 11.75
C VAL A 335 -19.80 13.14 11.68
N LEU A 336 -18.64 13.59 11.20
CA LEU A 336 -17.43 12.78 11.13
C LEU A 336 -16.91 12.42 12.52
N ASP A 337 -16.82 13.39 13.44
CA ASP A 337 -16.40 13.17 14.83
C ASP A 337 -17.34 12.17 15.54
N ARG A 338 -18.64 12.33 15.34
CA ARG A 338 -19.64 11.40 15.89
C ARG A 338 -19.53 10.01 15.27
N PHE A 339 -19.32 9.92 13.95
CA PHE A 339 -19.08 8.64 13.29
C PHE A 339 -17.83 7.97 13.85
N ALA A 340 -16.77 8.72 14.08
CA ALA A 340 -15.53 8.18 14.60
C ALA A 340 -15.69 7.68 16.05
N GLU A 341 -16.46 8.40 16.89
CA GLU A 341 -16.76 7.98 18.25
C GLU A 341 -17.58 6.68 18.30
N GLU A 342 -18.60 6.56 17.45
CA GLU A 342 -19.43 5.35 17.35
C GLU A 342 -18.68 4.17 16.71
N ALA A 343 -17.69 4.45 15.87
CA ALA A 343 -16.93 3.46 15.11
C ALA A 343 -15.67 2.97 15.81
N LYS A 344 -15.11 3.71 16.79
CA LYS A 344 -13.79 3.49 17.38
C LYS A 344 -13.51 2.06 17.89
N ASP A 345 -14.54 1.36 18.34
CA ASP A 345 -14.41 -0.01 18.85
C ASP A 345 -14.78 -1.08 17.81
N THR A 346 -15.23 -0.67 16.63
CA THR A 346 -15.68 -1.59 15.58
C THR A 346 -14.99 -1.43 14.24
N LEU A 347 -14.45 -0.24 13.95
CA LEU A 347 -13.72 0.07 12.72
C LEU A 347 -12.36 0.69 13.03
N ARG A 348 -11.35 0.34 12.23
CA ARG A 348 -10.00 0.90 12.30
C ARG A 348 -9.40 1.00 10.91
N TYR A 349 -8.69 2.07 10.61
CA TYR A 349 -8.00 2.24 9.33
C TYR A 349 -6.49 2.03 9.50
N ASP A 350 -5.94 1.03 8.84
CA ASP A 350 -4.50 0.80 8.76
C ASP A 350 -3.91 1.65 7.64
N ALA A 351 -3.20 2.73 7.99
CA ALA A 351 -2.61 3.66 7.04
C ALA A 351 -1.48 3.04 6.20
N GLY A 352 -0.76 2.07 6.75
CA GLY A 352 0.31 1.37 6.03
C GLY A 352 -0.21 0.38 5.00
N ARG A 353 -1.26 -0.38 5.34
CA ARG A 353 -1.97 -1.28 4.41
C ARG A 353 -2.95 -0.53 3.50
N LYS A 354 -3.30 0.72 3.82
CA LYS A 354 -4.37 1.49 3.15
C LYS A 354 -5.70 0.75 3.12
N ALA A 355 -6.03 0.10 4.22
CA ALA A 355 -7.20 -0.75 4.34
C ALA A 355 -7.97 -0.48 5.63
N TRP A 356 -9.30 -0.55 5.53
CA TRP A 356 -10.16 -0.60 6.70
C TRP A 356 -10.18 -2.00 7.30
N LEU A 357 -10.16 -2.06 8.62
CA LEU A 357 -10.36 -3.26 9.40
C LEU A 357 -11.64 -3.14 10.21
N VAL A 358 -12.28 -4.27 10.43
CA VAL A 358 -13.47 -4.40 11.28
C VAL A 358 -13.15 -5.36 12.42
N TRP A 359 -13.61 -5.01 13.62
CA TRP A 359 -13.51 -5.89 14.79
C TRP A 359 -14.48 -7.05 14.68
N GLN A 360 -13.95 -8.27 14.72
CA GLN A 360 -14.72 -9.51 14.68
C GLN A 360 -14.21 -10.47 15.75
N GLU A 361 -15.13 -10.97 16.56
CA GLU A 361 -14.84 -11.96 17.62
C GLU A 361 -13.70 -11.50 18.55
N SER A 362 -12.45 -11.74 18.16
CA SER A 362 -11.27 -11.48 19.00
C SER A 362 -10.17 -10.68 18.31
N VAL A 363 -10.33 -10.30 17.05
CA VAL A 363 -9.29 -9.65 16.24
C VAL A 363 -9.85 -8.65 15.24
N TRP A 364 -8.99 -7.77 14.76
CA TRP A 364 -9.25 -6.88 13.63
C TRP A 364 -9.03 -7.63 12.30
N THR A 365 -10.02 -7.62 11.42
CA THR A 365 -9.97 -8.30 10.12
C THR A 365 -10.19 -7.36 8.96
N VAL A 366 -9.56 -7.64 7.82
CA VAL A 366 -9.81 -6.92 6.56
C VAL A 366 -10.99 -7.60 5.87
N ASP A 367 -12.17 -6.99 6.01
CA ASP A 367 -13.40 -7.42 5.34
C ASP A 367 -14.15 -6.20 4.81
N PRO A 368 -13.93 -5.81 3.53
CA PRO A 368 -14.55 -4.61 2.96
C PRO A 368 -16.08 -4.61 3.00
N ALA A 369 -16.71 -5.78 2.88
CA ALA A 369 -18.17 -5.90 2.90
C ALA A 369 -18.72 -5.61 4.30
N LEU A 370 -18.08 -6.17 5.31
CA LEU A 370 -18.48 -5.97 6.71
C LEU A 370 -18.14 -4.55 7.18
N VAL A 371 -17.04 -3.96 6.73
CA VAL A 371 -16.70 -2.53 6.97
C VAL A 371 -17.81 -1.63 6.42
N GLU A 372 -18.24 -1.84 5.17
CA GLU A 372 -19.30 -1.05 4.55
C GLU A 372 -20.65 -1.26 5.28
N GLN A 373 -20.94 -2.48 5.71
CA GLN A 373 -22.14 -2.80 6.51
C GLN A 373 -22.14 -2.08 7.87
N ARG A 374 -21.04 -2.12 8.61
CA ARG A 374 -20.88 -1.43 9.89
C ARG A 374 -20.99 0.09 9.74
N ALA A 375 -20.27 0.65 8.76
CA ALA A 375 -20.31 2.07 8.47
C ALA A 375 -21.73 2.54 8.10
N ARG A 376 -22.46 1.74 7.31
CA ARG A 376 -23.88 2.02 6.98
C ARG A 376 -24.77 2.00 8.23
N HIS A 377 -24.60 1.02 9.11
CA HIS A 377 -25.37 0.93 10.35
C HIS A 377 -25.13 2.17 11.24
N ILE A 378 -23.88 2.57 11.43
CA ILE A 378 -23.51 3.77 12.19
C ILE A 378 -24.09 5.02 11.53
N ALA A 379 -23.94 5.17 10.22
CA ALA A 379 -24.50 6.31 9.48
C ALA A 379 -26.03 6.38 9.58
N GLN A 380 -26.72 5.24 9.56
CA GLN A 380 -28.17 5.16 9.76
C GLN A 380 -28.57 5.58 11.20
N LYS A 381 -27.81 5.16 12.22
CA LYS A 381 -28.03 5.59 13.61
C LYS A 381 -27.90 7.11 13.73
N ILE A 382 -26.81 7.67 13.22
CA ILE A 382 -26.58 9.11 13.21
C ILE A 382 -27.70 9.83 12.44
N ALA A 383 -28.11 9.32 11.29
CA ALA A 383 -29.22 9.89 10.50
C ALA A 383 -30.54 9.89 11.26
N THR A 384 -30.82 8.83 12.02
CA THR A 384 -32.04 8.74 12.86
C THR A 384 -32.02 9.79 13.96
N ASP A 385 -30.88 9.95 14.63
CA ASP A 385 -30.73 10.92 15.71
C ASP A 385 -30.80 12.37 15.17
N LEU A 386 -30.17 12.65 14.03
CA LEU A 386 -30.29 13.93 13.35
C LEU A 386 -31.73 14.23 12.92
N TYR A 387 -32.46 13.23 12.45
CA TYR A 387 -33.86 13.39 12.08
C TYR A 387 -34.74 13.71 13.30
N ALA A 388 -34.45 13.10 14.44
CA ALA A 388 -35.18 13.28 15.70
C ALA A 388 -35.03 14.70 16.30
N THR A 389 -33.97 15.44 15.92
CA THR A 389 -33.81 16.86 16.38
C THR A 389 -34.90 17.78 15.87
N GLY A 390 -35.66 17.40 14.84
CA GLY A 390 -36.71 18.21 14.24
C GLY A 390 -36.25 19.32 13.31
N GLU A 391 -34.98 19.67 13.34
CA GLU A 391 -34.36 20.74 12.56
C GLU A 391 -34.27 20.40 11.07
N GLN A 392 -34.68 21.34 10.19
CA GLN A 392 -34.73 21.14 8.75
C GLN A 392 -33.37 20.81 8.13
N PHE A 393 -32.31 21.47 8.62
CA PHE A 393 -30.93 21.24 8.16
C PHE A 393 -30.47 19.81 8.52
N ASN A 394 -30.71 19.41 9.79
CA ASN A 394 -30.35 18.08 10.27
C ASN A 394 -31.14 16.99 9.51
N ARG A 395 -32.43 17.22 9.20
CA ARG A 395 -33.23 16.30 8.36
C ARG A 395 -32.66 16.13 6.96
N LYS A 396 -32.10 17.18 6.35
CA LYS A 396 -31.46 17.14 5.04
C LYS A 396 -30.15 16.35 5.09
N GLN A 397 -29.34 16.57 6.12
CA GLN A 397 -28.13 15.77 6.36
C GLN A 397 -28.48 14.30 6.65
N ALA A 398 -29.46 14.03 7.48
CA ALA A 398 -29.95 12.68 7.78
C ALA A 398 -30.35 11.95 6.49
N SER A 399 -31.08 12.63 5.58
CA SER A 399 -31.44 12.07 4.27
C SER A 399 -30.22 11.75 3.42
N SER A 400 -29.21 12.64 3.40
CA SER A 400 -27.95 12.43 2.68
C SER A 400 -27.18 11.21 3.19
N LEU A 401 -27.08 11.05 4.51
CA LEU A 401 -26.34 9.94 5.16
C LEU A 401 -26.92 8.55 4.88
N ARG A 402 -28.16 8.47 4.45
CA ARG A 402 -28.80 7.20 4.03
C ARG A 402 -28.34 6.70 2.65
N SER A 403 -27.55 7.50 1.90
CA SER A 403 -27.02 7.09 0.61
C SER A 403 -25.67 6.35 0.74
N MET A 404 -25.44 5.33 -0.08
CA MET A 404 -24.15 4.61 -0.10
C MET A 404 -22.97 5.52 -0.51
N ALA A 405 -23.24 6.55 -1.33
CA ALA A 405 -22.23 7.53 -1.69
C ALA A 405 -21.75 8.33 -0.48
N ALA A 406 -22.68 8.75 0.40
CA ALA A 406 -22.34 9.45 1.64
C ALA A 406 -21.58 8.53 2.63
N VAL A 407 -21.97 7.28 2.77
CA VAL A 407 -21.27 6.30 3.62
C VAL A 407 -19.81 6.12 3.15
N ARG A 408 -19.58 5.98 1.84
CA ARG A 408 -18.23 5.87 1.28
C ARG A 408 -17.41 7.15 1.43
N ALA A 409 -18.05 8.32 1.27
CA ALA A 409 -17.40 9.60 1.50
C ALA A 409 -17.00 9.76 2.98
N LEU A 410 -17.86 9.34 3.89
CA LEU A 410 -17.60 9.35 5.34
C LEU A 410 -16.41 8.43 5.70
N LEU A 411 -16.40 7.18 5.20
CA LEU A 411 -15.25 6.28 5.35
C LEU A 411 -13.97 6.90 4.75
N GLY A 412 -14.06 7.54 3.58
CA GLY A 412 -12.94 8.24 2.96
C GLY A 412 -12.36 9.37 3.83
N SER A 413 -13.23 10.19 4.42
CA SER A 413 -12.83 11.28 5.31
C SER A 413 -12.31 10.76 6.66
N ALA A 414 -12.85 9.67 7.15
CA ALA A 414 -12.48 9.06 8.44
C ALA A 414 -11.10 8.38 8.45
N THR A 415 -10.48 8.16 7.30
CA THR A 415 -9.14 7.53 7.19
C THR A 415 -8.04 8.29 7.96
N THR A 416 -8.21 9.58 8.16
CA THR A 416 -7.25 10.44 8.88
C THR A 416 -7.71 10.83 10.29
N HIS A 417 -8.88 10.35 10.71
CA HIS A 417 -9.42 10.70 12.02
C HIS A 417 -8.63 10.02 13.16
N PRO A 418 -8.19 10.74 14.21
CA PRO A 418 -7.30 10.21 15.27
C PRO A 418 -7.84 8.97 15.98
N LEU A 419 -9.14 8.86 16.18
CA LEU A 419 -9.78 7.71 16.83
C LEU A 419 -9.81 6.46 15.95
N LEU A 420 -9.69 6.60 14.63
CA LEU A 420 -9.86 5.50 13.68
C LEU A 420 -8.59 5.14 12.93
N SER A 421 -7.70 6.11 12.71
CA SER A 421 -6.43 5.90 12.00
C SER A 421 -5.41 5.22 12.91
N ALA A 422 -4.77 4.19 12.40
CA ALA A 422 -3.67 3.48 13.06
C ALA A 422 -2.54 3.24 12.08
N THR A 423 -1.31 3.18 12.58
CA THR A 423 -0.17 2.70 11.78
C THR A 423 -0.11 1.18 11.85
N SER A 424 0.47 0.57 10.82
CA SER A 424 0.57 -0.89 10.80
C SER A 424 1.40 -1.47 11.94
N GLU A 425 2.29 -0.69 12.55
CA GLU A 425 3.14 -1.08 13.68
C GLU A 425 2.36 -1.17 15.00
N MET A 426 1.21 -0.51 15.09
CA MET A 426 0.34 -0.58 16.27
C MET A 426 -0.36 -1.93 16.38
N PHE A 427 -0.54 -2.66 15.27
CA PHE A 427 -1.15 -3.97 15.27
C PHE A 427 -0.12 -5.05 15.64
N ASP A 428 -0.56 -6.03 16.45
CA ASP A 428 0.26 -7.14 16.99
C ASP A 428 1.56 -6.64 17.69
N ALA A 429 1.57 -5.41 18.18
CA ALA A 429 2.75 -4.78 18.78
C ALA A 429 3.19 -5.46 20.09
N ASN A 430 2.26 -6.06 20.84
CA ASN A 430 2.61 -6.78 22.06
C ASN A 430 3.01 -8.24 21.74
N PRO A 431 4.30 -8.60 21.85
CA PRO A 431 4.77 -9.92 21.47
C PRO A 431 4.31 -11.05 22.41
N TYR A 432 3.67 -10.72 23.51
CA TYR A 432 3.22 -11.67 24.51
C TYR A 432 1.71 -11.95 24.46
N LEU A 433 0.94 -11.20 23.69
CA LEU A 433 -0.47 -11.50 23.53
C LEU A 433 -0.68 -12.52 22.41
N LEU A 434 -1.45 -13.55 22.68
CA LEU A 434 -1.86 -14.58 21.71
C LEU A 434 -3.37 -14.56 21.60
N ALA A 435 -3.91 -14.12 20.45
CA ALA A 435 -5.35 -14.21 20.21
C ALA A 435 -5.75 -15.64 19.89
N VAL A 436 -6.84 -16.07 20.49
CA VAL A 436 -7.54 -17.33 20.27
C VAL A 436 -9.02 -17.04 19.93
N LYS A 437 -9.77 -18.01 19.45
CA LYS A 437 -11.16 -17.79 19.01
C LYS A 437 -12.07 -17.16 20.07
N ASN A 438 -11.89 -17.49 21.31
CA ASN A 438 -12.70 -17.02 22.43
C ASN A 438 -12.07 -15.91 23.29
N GLY A 439 -10.90 -15.36 22.90
CA GLY A 439 -10.26 -14.30 23.67
C GLY A 439 -8.78 -14.13 23.39
N VAL A 440 -8.04 -13.70 24.40
CA VAL A 440 -6.60 -13.46 24.34
C VAL A 440 -5.89 -14.08 25.55
N ILE A 441 -4.71 -14.63 25.33
CA ILE A 441 -3.83 -15.20 26.38
C ILE A 441 -2.62 -14.30 26.52
N ASP A 442 -2.30 -13.86 27.74
CA ASP A 442 -1.03 -13.24 28.04
C ASP A 442 0.01 -14.34 28.31
N LEU A 443 0.92 -14.52 27.37
CA LEU A 443 1.98 -15.53 27.45
C LEU A 443 3.03 -15.26 28.55
N ARG A 444 2.95 -14.11 29.23
CA ARG A 444 3.80 -13.81 30.39
C ARG A 444 3.28 -14.49 31.65
N THR A 445 1.97 -14.48 31.84
CA THR A 445 1.31 -15.02 33.03
C THR A 445 0.63 -16.36 32.74
N GLY A 446 0.20 -16.59 31.50
CA GLY A 446 -0.65 -17.68 31.10
C GLY A 446 -2.14 -17.39 31.34
N GLU A 447 -2.48 -16.15 31.72
CA GLU A 447 -3.85 -15.72 31.98
C GLU A 447 -4.64 -15.55 30.67
N PHE A 448 -5.86 -16.02 30.69
CA PHE A 448 -6.84 -15.85 29.63
C PHE A 448 -7.86 -14.79 30.01
N ARG A 449 -8.23 -13.94 29.06
CA ARG A 449 -9.36 -13.01 29.17
C ARG A 449 -10.06 -12.82 27.83
N PRO A 450 -11.29 -12.30 27.82
CA PRO A 450 -11.87 -11.80 26.59
C PRO A 450 -10.96 -10.77 25.92
N SER A 451 -10.84 -10.80 24.59
CA SER A 451 -10.10 -9.81 23.84
C SER A 451 -10.92 -8.51 23.70
N THR A 452 -10.23 -7.41 23.55
CA THR A 452 -10.80 -6.09 23.34
C THR A 452 -10.23 -5.44 22.07
N PRO A 453 -10.94 -4.49 21.43
CA PRO A 453 -10.43 -3.76 20.29
C PRO A 453 -9.08 -3.07 20.53
N GLN A 454 -8.82 -2.71 21.81
CA GLN A 454 -7.59 -2.03 22.25
C GLN A 454 -6.37 -2.96 22.26
N ASP A 455 -6.57 -4.27 22.24
CA ASP A 455 -5.46 -5.23 22.09
C ASP A 455 -4.77 -5.16 20.73
N MET A 456 -5.43 -4.53 19.74
CA MET A 456 -4.90 -4.27 18.40
C MET A 456 -4.36 -5.53 17.70
N LEU A 457 -5.00 -6.68 17.89
CA LEU A 457 -4.59 -7.96 17.32
C LEU A 457 -5.26 -8.17 15.95
N VAL A 458 -4.49 -8.61 14.95
CA VAL A 458 -4.96 -8.95 13.60
C VAL A 458 -4.72 -10.41 13.22
N VAL A 459 -3.93 -11.13 14.02
CA VAL A 459 -3.62 -12.55 13.82
C VAL A 459 -4.24 -13.35 14.95
N GLN A 460 -4.82 -14.51 14.63
CA GLN A 460 -5.53 -15.37 15.57
C GLN A 460 -5.17 -16.83 15.39
N ALA A 461 -5.00 -17.55 16.49
CA ALA A 461 -4.88 -19.01 16.50
C ALA A 461 -6.24 -19.65 16.21
N ASN A 462 -6.23 -20.82 15.59
CA ASN A 462 -7.46 -21.49 15.12
C ASN A 462 -8.15 -22.34 16.19
N VAL A 463 -7.91 -22.05 17.47
CA VAL A 463 -8.44 -22.86 18.59
C VAL A 463 -9.21 -22.01 19.58
N VAL A 464 -10.16 -22.65 20.26
CA VAL A 464 -10.81 -22.15 21.46
C VAL A 464 -9.91 -22.53 22.63
N PHE A 465 -9.55 -21.57 23.48
CA PHE A 465 -8.79 -21.86 24.68
C PHE A 465 -9.69 -22.47 25.77
N ASP A 466 -9.28 -23.64 26.26
CA ASP A 466 -9.87 -24.32 27.40
C ASP A 466 -8.74 -24.81 28.31
N HIS A 467 -8.63 -24.24 29.51
CA HIS A 467 -7.57 -24.55 30.47
C HIS A 467 -7.61 -25.99 30.98
N GLN A 468 -8.74 -26.68 30.91
CA GLN A 468 -8.91 -28.06 31.33
C GLN A 468 -8.62 -29.06 30.22
N ALA A 469 -8.51 -28.60 28.98
CA ALA A 469 -8.26 -29.47 27.84
C ALA A 469 -6.92 -30.19 27.95
N THR A 470 -6.92 -31.49 27.67
CA THR A 470 -5.72 -32.35 27.67
C THR A 470 -5.46 -32.87 26.25
N ALA A 471 -4.25 -33.32 26.00
CA ALA A 471 -3.83 -33.82 24.69
C ALA A 471 -3.07 -35.16 24.83
N PRO A 472 -3.74 -36.26 25.24
CA PRO A 472 -3.10 -37.54 25.44
C PRO A 472 -2.55 -38.18 24.15
N LYS A 473 -3.26 -38.06 23.02
CA LYS A 473 -2.80 -38.58 21.73
C LYS A 473 -1.59 -37.76 21.22
N PHE A 474 -1.63 -36.45 21.40
CA PHE A 474 -0.49 -35.59 21.04
C PHE A 474 0.74 -35.93 21.90
N LYS A 475 0.60 -36.12 23.21
CA LYS A 475 1.72 -36.55 24.08
C LYS A 475 2.29 -37.90 23.63
N LYS A 476 1.43 -38.86 23.27
CA LYS A 476 1.86 -40.14 22.70
C LYS A 476 2.62 -39.95 21.40
N PHE A 477 2.14 -39.06 20.53
CA PHE A 477 2.82 -38.71 19.31
C PHE A 477 4.18 -38.04 19.59
N MET A 478 4.29 -37.13 20.55
CA MET A 478 5.57 -36.49 20.93
C MET A 478 6.58 -37.51 21.50
N ASN A 479 6.13 -38.45 22.32
CA ASN A 479 6.98 -39.54 22.79
C ASN A 479 7.51 -40.43 21.62
N PHE A 480 6.66 -40.73 20.63
CA PHE A 480 7.09 -41.40 19.40
C PHE A 480 8.10 -40.55 18.64
N PHE A 481 7.79 -39.26 18.41
CA PHE A 481 8.61 -38.31 17.62
C PHE A 481 10.01 -38.16 18.21
N THR A 482 10.11 -38.16 19.53
CA THR A 482 11.38 -38.07 20.26
C THR A 482 12.02 -39.42 20.54
N CYS A 483 11.46 -40.54 20.04
CA CYS A 483 11.91 -41.90 20.32
C CYS A 483 12.03 -42.22 21.82
N GLY A 484 11.10 -41.73 22.65
CA GLY A 484 11.07 -41.92 24.07
C GLY A 484 12.19 -41.18 24.84
N ARG A 485 12.83 -40.16 24.24
CA ARG A 485 13.90 -39.36 24.86
C ARG A 485 13.32 -38.18 25.65
N PRO A 486 13.17 -38.21 26.95
CA PRO A 486 12.45 -37.21 27.73
C PRO A 486 13.11 -35.83 27.68
N LYS A 487 14.45 -35.76 27.70
CA LYS A 487 15.19 -34.49 27.59
C LYS A 487 14.96 -33.79 26.25
N LEU A 488 14.84 -34.57 25.15
CA LEU A 488 14.54 -34.03 23.85
C LEU A 488 13.07 -33.55 23.78
N GLU A 489 12.13 -34.26 24.41
CA GLU A 489 10.73 -33.85 24.49
C GLU A 489 10.58 -32.54 25.26
N GLU A 490 11.20 -32.41 26.45
CA GLU A 490 11.23 -31.16 27.22
C GLU A 490 11.84 -30.00 26.42
N TYR A 491 12.93 -30.28 25.70
CA TYR A 491 13.57 -29.28 24.86
C TYR A 491 12.64 -28.84 23.73
N LEU A 492 11.99 -29.77 23.05
CA LEU A 492 11.02 -29.48 21.98
C LEU A 492 9.81 -28.74 22.52
N GLN A 493 9.34 -29.04 23.72
CA GLN A 493 8.25 -28.28 24.35
C GLN A 493 8.66 -26.81 24.55
N ARG A 494 9.88 -26.52 25.00
CA ARG A 494 10.39 -25.14 25.11
C ARG A 494 10.55 -24.47 23.76
N VAL A 495 11.06 -25.20 22.75
CA VAL A 495 11.17 -24.70 21.37
C VAL A 495 9.81 -24.33 20.80
N LEU A 496 8.83 -25.23 20.88
CA LEU A 496 7.49 -25.00 20.35
C LEU A 496 6.73 -23.94 21.16
N GLY A 497 6.97 -23.87 22.46
CA GLY A 497 6.49 -22.76 23.29
C GLY A 497 7.13 -21.40 22.93
N TYR A 498 8.39 -21.38 22.56
CA TYR A 498 9.06 -20.18 22.05
C TYR A 498 8.43 -19.71 20.71
N MET A 499 7.89 -20.63 19.89
CA MET A 499 7.17 -20.28 18.66
C MET A 499 5.95 -19.43 18.93
N LEU A 500 5.29 -19.54 20.09
CA LEU A 500 4.12 -18.71 20.42
C LEU A 500 4.45 -17.23 20.62
N LEU A 501 5.70 -16.87 20.90
CA LEU A 501 6.10 -15.50 21.18
C LEU A 501 6.27 -14.68 19.91
N GLY A 502 5.82 -13.44 19.91
CA GLY A 502 5.95 -12.49 18.82
C GLY A 502 7.32 -11.80 18.75
N HIS A 503 8.40 -12.53 19.01
CA HIS A 503 9.79 -12.03 18.89
C HIS A 503 10.78 -13.15 18.57
N GLY A 504 11.88 -12.80 17.89
CA GLY A 504 12.97 -13.73 17.51
C GLY A 504 14.27 -13.50 18.28
N LYS A 505 14.22 -13.30 19.61
CA LYS A 505 15.40 -12.95 20.45
C LYS A 505 16.56 -13.93 20.35
N GLU A 506 16.30 -15.22 20.18
CA GLU A 506 17.34 -16.25 20.10
C GLU A 506 18.13 -16.23 18.79
N GLN A 507 17.61 -15.57 17.77
CA GLN A 507 18.23 -15.48 16.44
C GLN A 507 18.58 -16.84 15.84
N VAL A 508 17.70 -17.82 15.97
CA VAL A 508 17.88 -19.20 15.50
C VAL A 508 16.79 -19.62 14.53
N ALA A 509 17.11 -20.63 13.75
CA ALA A 509 16.21 -21.40 12.91
C ALA A 509 16.23 -22.86 13.33
N PHE A 510 15.09 -23.50 13.38
CA PHE A 510 14.93 -24.89 13.78
C PHE A 510 14.84 -25.76 12.53
N ILE A 511 15.67 -26.79 12.46
CA ILE A 511 15.78 -27.69 11.31
C ILE A 511 15.50 -29.10 11.78
N LEU A 512 14.39 -29.64 11.33
CA LEU A 512 14.00 -31.02 11.56
C LEU A 512 14.70 -31.88 10.53
N LEU A 513 15.71 -32.61 10.97
CA LEU A 513 16.54 -33.43 10.11
C LEU A 513 16.28 -34.93 10.36
N GLY A 514 15.94 -35.66 9.33
CA GLY A 514 15.73 -37.10 9.37
C GLY A 514 15.08 -37.61 8.08
N ASP A 515 15.01 -38.93 7.94
CA ASP A 515 14.45 -39.59 6.76
C ASP A 515 12.94 -39.35 6.58
N THR A 516 12.32 -39.93 5.58
CA THR A 516 10.88 -39.92 5.40
C THR A 516 10.15 -40.72 6.49
N GLU A 517 8.83 -40.47 6.65
CA GLU A 517 7.95 -41.23 7.56
C GLU A 517 8.33 -41.19 9.05
N ASN A 518 8.89 -40.10 9.54
CA ASN A 518 9.29 -39.90 10.93
C ASN A 518 8.45 -38.88 11.69
N GLY A 519 7.30 -38.45 11.16
CA GLY A 519 6.38 -37.55 11.85
C GLY A 519 6.65 -36.06 11.67
N LYS A 520 7.73 -35.60 10.97
CA LYS A 520 8.03 -34.17 10.72
C LYS A 520 6.84 -33.42 10.13
N GLY A 521 6.21 -34.01 9.09
CA GLY A 521 5.05 -33.42 8.42
C GLY A 521 3.83 -33.32 9.33
N VAL A 522 3.59 -34.36 10.15
CA VAL A 522 2.47 -34.37 11.12
C VAL A 522 2.64 -33.28 12.13
N LEU A 523 3.82 -33.13 12.75
CA LEU A 523 4.09 -32.06 13.71
C LEU A 523 3.89 -30.68 13.11
N SER A 524 4.36 -30.46 11.89
CA SER A 524 4.18 -29.17 11.18
C SER A 524 2.71 -28.87 10.94
N ARG A 525 1.89 -29.85 10.48
CA ARG A 525 0.44 -29.66 10.27
C ARG A 525 -0.32 -29.42 11.57
N VAL A 526 0.06 -30.09 12.66
CA VAL A 526 -0.54 -29.82 13.99
C VAL A 526 -0.28 -28.38 14.39
N MET A 527 0.96 -27.88 14.25
CA MET A 527 1.29 -26.49 14.55
C MET A 527 0.51 -25.50 13.65
N GLU A 528 0.39 -25.79 12.36
CA GLU A 528 -0.41 -25.00 11.43
C GLU A 528 -1.89 -24.97 11.81
N PHE A 529 -2.46 -26.13 12.15
CA PHE A 529 -3.84 -26.25 12.58
C PHE A 529 -4.10 -25.48 13.89
N VAL A 530 -3.27 -25.67 14.93
CA VAL A 530 -3.45 -25.05 16.25
C VAL A 530 -3.24 -23.54 16.18
N LEU A 531 -2.15 -23.09 15.57
CA LEU A 531 -1.76 -21.68 15.56
C LEU A 531 -2.41 -20.87 14.44
N GLY A 532 -3.01 -21.52 13.45
CA GLY A 532 -3.73 -20.86 12.36
C GLY A 532 -2.89 -19.80 11.68
N LYS A 533 -3.37 -18.56 11.62
CA LYS A 533 -2.69 -17.46 10.91
C LYS A 533 -1.34 -17.05 11.51
N TYR A 534 -0.98 -17.51 12.70
CA TYR A 534 0.37 -17.31 13.24
C TYR A 534 1.42 -18.18 12.56
N VAL A 535 1.01 -19.17 11.78
CA VAL A 535 1.89 -20.05 10.98
C VAL A 535 1.72 -19.71 9.51
N ILE A 536 2.83 -19.56 8.81
CA ILE A 536 2.85 -19.34 7.36
C ILE A 536 3.81 -20.31 6.71
N SER A 537 3.34 -20.97 5.67
CA SER A 537 4.18 -21.81 4.79
C SER A 537 4.92 -20.91 3.80
N ILE A 538 6.25 -21.03 3.78
CA ILE A 538 7.12 -20.33 2.86
C ILE A 538 7.69 -21.30 1.81
N ALA A 539 7.79 -20.81 0.59
CA ALA A 539 8.35 -21.61 -0.49
C ALA A 539 9.87 -21.83 -0.29
N PRO A 540 10.37 -23.06 -0.47
CA PRO A 540 11.80 -23.36 -0.28
C PRO A 540 12.75 -22.53 -1.14
N ASN A 541 12.29 -22.04 -2.30
CA ASN A 541 13.08 -21.18 -3.18
C ASN A 541 13.45 -19.82 -2.54
N LEU A 542 12.74 -19.37 -1.50
CA LEU A 542 13.13 -18.19 -0.71
C LEU A 542 14.48 -18.37 0.01
N LEU A 543 14.84 -19.62 0.33
CA LEU A 543 16.11 -19.96 0.95
C LEU A 543 17.21 -20.29 -0.06
N THR A 544 16.98 -20.08 -1.35
CA THR A 544 17.95 -20.35 -2.43
C THR A 544 18.32 -19.08 -3.20
N LYS A 545 19.55 -19.00 -3.71
CA LYS A 545 20.08 -17.81 -4.42
C LYS A 545 19.33 -17.43 -5.70
N ALA A 546 18.44 -18.26 -6.20
CA ALA A 546 17.63 -17.97 -7.38
C ALA A 546 16.53 -16.92 -7.13
N TYR A 547 16.31 -16.52 -5.88
CA TYR A 547 15.31 -15.51 -5.50
C TYR A 547 15.79 -14.06 -5.61
N SER A 548 17.00 -13.79 -6.09
CA SER A 548 17.48 -12.43 -6.38
C SER A 548 16.70 -11.82 -7.57
N GLY A 549 15.41 -11.59 -7.37
CA GLY A 549 14.56 -10.82 -8.27
C GLY A 549 14.94 -9.35 -8.31
N ASN A 550 14.42 -8.62 -9.29
CA ASN A 550 14.55 -7.16 -9.37
C ASN A 550 14.14 -6.53 -8.01
N PRO A 551 14.99 -5.74 -7.34
CA PRO A 551 14.68 -5.10 -6.06
C PRO A 551 13.38 -4.28 -6.06
N ASN A 552 12.93 -3.85 -7.24
CA ASN A 552 11.71 -3.08 -7.45
C ASN A 552 10.47 -3.94 -7.74
N SER A 553 10.59 -5.27 -7.76
CA SER A 553 9.45 -6.16 -7.98
C SER A 553 8.60 -6.28 -6.71
N PRO A 554 7.26 -6.43 -6.82
CA PRO A 554 6.43 -6.78 -5.69
C PRO A 554 6.91 -8.08 -5.02
N THR A 555 6.92 -8.09 -3.69
CA THR A 555 7.35 -9.23 -2.89
C THR A 555 6.24 -9.71 -1.92
N PRO A 556 5.08 -10.17 -2.42
CA PRO A 556 3.95 -10.56 -1.58
C PRO A 556 4.31 -11.65 -0.57
N ALA A 557 5.20 -12.59 -0.98
CA ALA A 557 5.68 -13.65 -0.11
C ALA A 557 6.45 -13.14 1.12
N LEU A 558 7.15 -11.98 1.02
CA LEU A 558 7.80 -11.36 2.16
C LEU A 558 6.79 -10.60 3.03
N MET A 559 5.81 -9.93 2.41
CA MET A 559 4.76 -9.24 3.16
C MET A 559 3.92 -10.21 4.00
N ALA A 560 3.71 -11.43 3.53
CA ALA A 560 3.01 -12.48 4.26
C ALA A 560 3.70 -12.87 5.58
N LEU A 561 5.02 -12.66 5.73
CA LEU A 561 5.75 -12.94 6.96
C LEU A 561 5.37 -12.03 8.12
N ARG A 562 4.72 -10.91 7.84
CA ARG A 562 4.35 -9.92 8.85
C ARG A 562 3.33 -10.49 9.84
N GLY A 563 3.62 -10.40 11.13
CA GLY A 563 2.75 -10.87 12.21
C GLY A 563 2.75 -12.39 12.44
N ALA A 564 3.25 -13.18 11.48
CA ALA A 564 3.42 -14.62 11.67
C ALA A 564 4.56 -14.92 12.65
N ARG A 565 4.37 -15.95 13.47
CA ARG A 565 5.31 -16.35 14.54
C ARG A 565 6.12 -17.59 14.19
N MET A 566 5.68 -18.35 13.20
CA MET A 566 6.33 -19.55 12.71
C MET A 566 6.29 -19.59 11.19
N TYR A 567 7.45 -19.79 10.58
CA TYR A 567 7.61 -19.92 9.12
C TYR A 567 7.91 -21.37 8.78
N LEU A 568 6.92 -22.09 8.29
CA LEU A 568 7.09 -23.46 7.83
C LEU A 568 7.78 -23.47 6.47
N CYS A 569 8.84 -24.24 6.36
CA CYS A 569 9.52 -24.47 5.10
C CYS A 569 9.69 -25.98 4.91
N GLY A 570 9.24 -26.47 3.77
CA GLY A 570 9.47 -27.85 3.38
C GLY A 570 10.84 -28.04 2.73
N GLU A 571 11.04 -29.25 2.21
CA GLU A 571 12.25 -29.65 1.53
C GLU A 571 12.55 -28.79 0.30
N GLY A 572 13.78 -28.33 0.17
CA GLY A 572 14.24 -27.54 -0.96
C GLY A 572 14.52 -28.40 -2.19
N GLN A 573 14.63 -27.78 -3.36
CA GLN A 573 15.10 -28.47 -4.56
C GLN A 573 16.59 -28.81 -4.40
N GLU A 574 16.93 -30.05 -4.62
CA GLU A 574 18.33 -30.51 -4.63
C GLU A 574 19.19 -29.71 -5.61
N GLY A 575 20.43 -29.46 -5.24
CA GLY A 575 21.43 -28.82 -6.08
C GLY A 575 21.34 -27.30 -6.19
N LYS A 576 20.33 -26.61 -5.57
CA LYS A 576 20.32 -25.14 -5.54
C LYS A 576 21.14 -24.61 -4.37
N PRO A 577 22.02 -23.62 -4.61
CA PRO A 577 22.86 -23.05 -3.56
C PRO A 577 22.01 -22.29 -2.52
N PHE A 578 22.28 -22.56 -1.25
CA PHE A 578 21.62 -21.91 -0.12
C PHE A 578 21.91 -20.41 -0.04
N ASP A 579 20.89 -19.58 0.16
CA ASP A 579 21.06 -18.16 0.38
C ASP A 579 21.37 -17.84 1.85
N ALA A 580 22.65 -17.85 2.15
CA ALA A 580 23.14 -17.54 3.47
C ALA A 580 22.85 -16.10 3.95
N ALA A 581 22.67 -15.16 3.03
CA ALA A 581 22.37 -13.77 3.36
C ALA A 581 20.91 -13.65 3.81
N PHE A 582 19.99 -14.17 3.00
CA PHE A 582 18.57 -14.20 3.34
C PHE A 582 18.29 -14.98 4.63
N PHE A 583 18.91 -16.14 4.80
CA PHE A 583 18.79 -16.93 6.02
C PHE A 583 19.23 -16.17 7.28
N LYS A 584 20.34 -15.41 7.19
CA LYS A 584 20.83 -14.57 8.29
C LYS A 584 19.87 -13.43 8.59
N GLN A 585 19.35 -12.78 7.56
CA GLN A 585 18.39 -11.69 7.68
C GLN A 585 17.09 -12.20 8.32
N LEU A 586 16.55 -13.32 7.85
CA LEU A 586 15.31 -13.90 8.37
C LEU A 586 15.43 -14.34 9.84
N SER A 587 16.55 -14.97 10.22
CA SER A 587 16.80 -15.43 11.57
C SER A 587 17.41 -14.37 12.49
N GLY A 588 17.83 -13.22 11.96
CA GLY A 588 18.57 -12.18 12.67
C GLY A 588 17.71 -11.04 13.24
N ASN A 589 16.41 -11.02 13.02
CA ASN A 589 15.52 -9.87 13.31
C ASN A 589 15.87 -8.61 12.49
N ASP A 590 16.51 -8.76 11.34
CA ASP A 590 16.82 -7.63 10.48
C ASP A 590 15.54 -7.11 9.79
N THR A 591 15.48 -5.80 9.52
CA THR A 591 14.36 -5.19 8.84
C THR A 591 14.28 -5.68 7.40
N PHE A 592 13.09 -6.08 6.98
CA PHE A 592 12.75 -6.38 5.59
C PHE A 592 12.06 -5.19 4.96
N THR A 593 12.47 -4.87 3.76
CA THR A 593 11.78 -3.93 2.88
C THR A 593 11.01 -4.75 1.85
N ALA A 594 9.69 -4.63 1.85
CA ALA A 594 8.84 -5.39 0.95
C ALA A 594 7.72 -4.53 0.37
N ARG A 595 7.19 -4.92 -0.78
CA ARG A 595 6.12 -4.21 -1.47
C ARG A 595 4.97 -5.16 -1.76
N ASP A 596 3.77 -4.77 -1.33
CA ASP A 596 2.55 -5.49 -1.65
C ASP A 596 1.94 -4.92 -2.93
N GLY A 597 1.87 -5.73 -3.99
CA GLY A 597 1.22 -5.43 -5.26
C GLY A 597 1.41 -3.98 -5.73
N TYR A 598 0.32 -3.20 -5.68
CA TYR A 598 0.27 -1.78 -6.06
C TYR A 598 0.51 -0.81 -4.91
N ALA A 599 0.78 -1.31 -3.68
CA ALA A 599 1.03 -0.47 -2.52
C ALA A 599 2.43 0.15 -2.53
N SER A 600 2.63 1.17 -1.70
CA SER A 600 3.95 1.72 -1.40
C SER A 600 4.83 0.67 -0.70
N GLN A 601 6.13 0.79 -0.88
CA GLN A 601 7.13 0.00 -0.18
C GLN A 601 6.98 0.21 1.34
N GLY A 602 6.94 -0.87 2.10
CA GLY A 602 6.84 -0.85 3.55
C GLY A 602 8.01 -1.60 4.20
N GLU A 603 8.38 -1.20 5.39
CA GLU A 603 9.38 -1.87 6.20
C GLU A 603 8.70 -2.62 7.35
N PHE A 604 9.19 -3.80 7.68
CA PHE A 604 8.77 -4.54 8.86
C PHE A 604 9.90 -5.44 9.38
N ARG A 605 9.82 -5.80 10.65
CA ARG A 605 10.72 -6.79 11.25
C ARG A 605 9.98 -8.12 11.39
N PRO A 606 10.52 -9.21 10.82
CA PRO A 606 9.93 -10.52 10.98
C PRO A 606 10.11 -10.99 12.44
N VAL A 607 9.02 -11.43 13.05
CA VAL A 607 9.01 -11.94 14.43
C VAL A 607 8.96 -13.46 14.48
N GLY A 608 8.68 -14.07 13.35
CA GLY A 608 8.55 -15.52 13.22
C GLY A 608 9.90 -16.23 13.21
N LYS A 609 9.87 -17.52 13.52
CA LYS A 609 11.03 -18.41 13.56
C LYS A 609 10.90 -19.41 12.43
N LEU A 610 12.00 -19.62 11.71
CA LEU A 610 12.04 -20.61 10.64
C LEU A 610 11.99 -22.02 11.22
N TRP A 611 11.08 -22.83 10.68
CA TRP A 611 10.91 -24.25 10.94
C TRP A 611 11.05 -25.00 9.61
N LEU A 612 12.25 -25.52 9.38
CA LEU A 612 12.60 -26.21 8.15
C LEU A 612 12.55 -27.72 8.34
N SER A 613 11.69 -28.40 7.61
CA SER A 613 11.65 -29.87 7.56
C SER A 613 12.41 -30.36 6.32
N THR A 614 13.46 -31.15 6.53
CA THR A 614 14.30 -31.66 5.43
C THR A 614 14.89 -33.02 5.74
N ASN A 615 15.17 -33.80 4.72
CA ASN A 615 15.91 -35.06 4.82
C ASN A 615 17.41 -34.81 4.76
N GLU A 616 17.83 -33.76 4.05
CA GLU A 616 19.22 -33.35 3.94
C GLU A 616 19.40 -31.86 4.25
N LEU A 617 20.51 -31.53 4.85
CA LEU A 617 20.83 -30.12 5.12
C LEU A 617 21.21 -29.40 3.84
N PRO A 618 20.82 -28.09 3.73
CA PRO A 618 21.34 -27.22 2.67
C PRO A 618 22.87 -27.24 2.69
N ASP A 619 23.49 -27.10 1.51
CA ASP A 619 24.96 -27.04 1.38
C ASP A 619 25.54 -25.79 2.05
N VAL A 620 25.90 -25.92 3.31
CA VAL A 620 26.49 -24.86 4.15
C VAL A 620 27.92 -25.23 4.50
N ASP A 621 28.86 -24.42 4.02
CA ASP A 621 30.26 -24.60 4.37
C ASP A 621 30.47 -24.57 5.89
N ARG A 622 31.18 -25.58 6.43
CA ARG A 622 31.54 -25.68 7.86
C ARG A 622 32.20 -24.40 8.41
N GLN A 623 32.92 -23.66 7.56
CA GLN A 623 33.58 -22.42 7.95
C GLN A 623 32.62 -21.25 8.18
N GLN A 624 31.36 -21.34 7.75
CA GLN A 624 30.37 -20.30 7.94
C GLN A 624 29.77 -20.33 9.36
N LYS A 625 30.62 -20.07 10.37
CA LYS A 625 30.25 -20.11 11.81
C LYS A 625 28.97 -19.32 12.12
N ALA A 626 28.75 -18.20 11.45
CA ALA A 626 27.57 -17.35 11.67
C ALA A 626 26.25 -18.01 11.26
N ILE A 627 26.26 -18.95 10.30
CA ILE A 627 25.08 -19.74 9.91
C ILE A 627 24.90 -20.89 10.91
N TRP A 628 25.95 -21.64 11.16
CA TRP A 628 25.90 -22.76 12.08
C TRP A 628 25.47 -22.35 13.50
N ARG A 629 25.84 -21.14 13.94
CA ARG A 629 25.38 -20.60 15.22
C ARG A 629 23.85 -20.50 15.27
N ARG A 630 23.23 -20.13 14.15
CA ARG A 630 21.80 -19.92 14.03
C ARG A 630 21.00 -21.21 13.79
N MET A 631 21.63 -22.29 13.39
CA MET A 631 20.98 -23.57 13.13
C MET A 631 20.84 -24.38 14.42
N VAL A 632 19.62 -24.72 14.77
CA VAL A 632 19.27 -25.70 15.80
C VAL A 632 18.77 -26.94 15.07
N ILE A 633 19.53 -28.02 15.11
CA ILE A 633 19.24 -29.26 14.37
C ILE A 633 18.56 -30.25 15.30
N ILE A 634 17.29 -30.50 15.03
CA ILE A 634 16.45 -31.45 15.78
C ILE A 634 16.50 -32.80 15.06
N PRO A 635 17.06 -33.86 15.69
CA PRO A 635 17.09 -35.17 15.06
C PRO A 635 15.69 -35.79 15.09
N CYS A 636 15.21 -36.26 13.91
CA CYS A 636 13.96 -36.95 13.76
C CYS A 636 14.20 -38.39 13.31
N ASP A 637 14.46 -39.26 14.33
CA ASP A 637 14.91 -40.64 14.12
C ASP A 637 13.76 -41.67 14.19
N GLY A 638 12.53 -41.23 14.51
CA GLY A 638 11.36 -42.09 14.60
C GLY A 638 11.07 -42.80 13.28
N LYS A 639 10.66 -44.04 13.32
CA LYS A 639 10.19 -44.82 12.16
C LYS A 639 8.77 -45.26 12.42
N VAL A 640 7.90 -44.99 11.45
CA VAL A 640 6.50 -45.39 11.51
C VAL A 640 6.39 -46.85 11.05
N GLU A 641 6.00 -47.73 11.98
CA GLU A 641 5.75 -49.14 11.66
C GLU A 641 4.39 -49.33 10.98
N LYS A 642 3.38 -48.59 11.42
CA LYS A 642 2.02 -48.64 10.90
C LYS A 642 1.47 -47.24 10.69
N VAL A 643 1.13 -46.92 9.46
CA VAL A 643 0.58 -45.60 9.10
C VAL A 643 -0.86 -45.47 9.64
N ASN A 644 -1.07 -44.49 10.52
CA ASN A 644 -2.41 -44.04 10.91
C ASN A 644 -2.84 -42.89 10.01
N ARG A 645 -3.77 -43.16 9.07
CA ARG A 645 -4.27 -42.16 8.12
C ARG A 645 -5.12 -41.07 8.75
N ASN A 646 -5.69 -41.33 9.93
CA ASN A 646 -6.57 -40.40 10.66
C ASN A 646 -5.82 -39.61 11.73
N LEU A 647 -4.48 -39.73 11.83
CA LEU A 647 -3.70 -39.12 12.90
C LEU A 647 -3.86 -37.59 12.95
N ASP A 648 -3.87 -36.93 11.79
CA ASP A 648 -4.02 -35.48 11.73
C ASP A 648 -5.36 -35.03 12.31
N ASP A 649 -6.47 -35.70 11.96
CA ASP A 649 -7.82 -35.43 12.47
C ASP A 649 -7.91 -35.72 13.99
N GLU A 650 -7.28 -36.79 14.44
CA GLU A 650 -7.27 -37.17 15.85
C GLU A 650 -6.50 -36.14 16.70
N LEU A 651 -5.40 -35.61 16.19
CA LEU A 651 -4.60 -34.57 16.85
C LEU A 651 -5.29 -33.19 16.78
N ALA A 652 -6.01 -32.91 15.70
CA ALA A 652 -6.83 -31.70 15.56
C ALA A 652 -7.95 -31.62 16.60
N GLN A 653 -8.56 -32.77 16.98
CA GLN A 653 -9.55 -32.82 18.06
C GLN A 653 -8.99 -32.44 19.43
N GLU A 654 -7.68 -32.62 19.64
CA GLU A 654 -6.98 -32.25 20.88
C GLU A 654 -6.36 -30.85 20.83
N ALA A 655 -6.70 -30.01 19.85
CA ALA A 655 -6.05 -28.73 19.59
C ALA A 655 -5.95 -27.79 20.80
N SER A 656 -7.01 -27.71 21.63
CA SER A 656 -7.01 -26.92 22.87
C SER A 656 -6.00 -27.44 23.89
N GLY A 657 -5.90 -28.77 24.05
CA GLY A 657 -4.92 -29.42 24.93
C GLY A 657 -3.49 -29.28 24.40
N VAL A 658 -3.30 -29.33 23.06
CA VAL A 658 -2.01 -29.03 22.42
C VAL A 658 -1.59 -27.60 22.72
N LEU A 659 -2.51 -26.63 22.61
CA LEU A 659 -2.21 -25.24 22.97
C LEU A 659 -1.78 -25.10 24.43
N ASN A 660 -2.44 -25.80 25.38
CA ASN A 660 -2.03 -25.81 26.79
C ASN A 660 -0.59 -26.34 26.94
N TRP A 661 -0.26 -27.44 26.27
CA TRP A 661 1.08 -28.00 26.27
C TRP A 661 2.14 -27.01 25.71
N LEU A 662 1.80 -26.25 24.69
CA LEU A 662 2.65 -25.20 24.12
C LEU A 662 2.83 -24.01 25.08
N ILE A 663 1.77 -23.61 25.81
CA ILE A 663 1.83 -22.54 26.81
C ILE A 663 2.76 -22.94 27.97
N GLU A 664 2.68 -24.19 28.43
CA GLU A 664 3.64 -24.71 29.45
C GLU A 664 5.08 -24.65 28.90
N GLY A 665 5.28 -24.97 27.63
CA GLY A 665 6.56 -24.78 26.95
C GLY A 665 7.02 -23.32 26.92
N THR A 666 6.09 -22.38 26.73
CA THR A 666 6.42 -20.94 26.80
C THR A 666 6.85 -20.51 28.20
N LYS A 667 6.17 -21.00 29.27
CA LYS A 667 6.55 -20.74 30.64
C LYS A 667 7.94 -21.29 30.92
N ALA A 668 8.21 -22.52 30.50
CA ALA A 668 9.52 -23.18 30.65
C ALA A 668 10.62 -22.40 29.89
N TYR A 669 10.37 -21.97 28.66
CA TYR A 669 11.29 -21.13 27.90
C TYR A 669 11.58 -19.79 28.61
N ARG A 670 10.55 -19.11 29.10
CA ARG A 670 10.73 -17.82 29.79
C ARG A 670 11.56 -17.94 31.06
N LYS A 671 11.48 -19.08 31.76
CA LYS A 671 12.26 -19.35 32.97
C LYS A 671 13.72 -19.71 32.66
N ASN A 672 13.93 -20.51 31.61
CA ASN A 672 15.22 -21.19 31.40
C ASN A 672 15.88 -20.84 30.04
N GLY A 673 15.26 -19.99 29.21
CA GLY A 673 15.65 -19.82 27.82
C GLY A 673 15.42 -21.10 27.00
N LEU A 674 15.98 -21.18 25.80
CA LEU A 674 15.98 -22.45 25.04
C LEU A 674 16.77 -23.56 25.77
N GLY A 675 17.84 -23.18 26.43
CA GLY A 675 18.75 -24.15 27.07
C GLY A 675 19.51 -24.98 26.03
N SER A 676 20.09 -26.07 26.47
CA SER A 676 20.79 -27.06 25.63
C SER A 676 20.09 -28.42 25.68
N CYS A 677 20.34 -29.24 24.68
CA CYS A 677 19.93 -30.64 24.62
C CYS A 677 21.06 -31.42 23.95
N GLU A 678 21.53 -32.47 24.60
CA GLU A 678 22.70 -33.24 24.15
C GLU A 678 22.45 -33.84 22.74
N GLU A 679 21.25 -34.35 22.51
CA GLU A 679 20.86 -34.93 21.22
C GLU A 679 20.91 -33.89 20.10
N VAL A 680 20.46 -32.67 20.38
CA VAL A 680 20.48 -31.55 19.42
C VAL A 680 21.92 -31.09 19.16
N ASP A 681 22.74 -31.00 20.19
CA ASP A 681 24.15 -30.64 20.07
C ASP A 681 24.94 -31.68 19.31
N GLN A 682 24.67 -32.98 19.56
CA GLN A 682 25.30 -34.07 18.84
C GLN A 682 24.87 -34.14 17.37
N ALA A 683 23.55 -33.93 17.08
CA ALA A 683 23.05 -33.83 15.73
C ALA A 683 23.73 -32.69 14.95
N LYS A 684 23.91 -31.53 15.59
CA LYS A 684 24.62 -30.39 15.01
C LYS A 684 26.09 -30.70 14.73
N LYS A 685 26.80 -31.34 15.67
CA LYS A 685 28.20 -31.75 15.47
C LYS A 685 28.34 -32.73 14.31
N THR A 686 27.48 -33.73 14.23
CA THR A 686 27.43 -34.71 13.16
C THR A 686 27.16 -34.04 11.79
N ALA A 687 26.17 -33.14 11.73
CA ALA A 687 25.84 -32.39 10.53
C ALA A 687 27.00 -31.50 10.06
N MET A 688 27.65 -30.78 10.99
CA MET A 688 28.85 -30.00 10.70
C MET A 688 30.02 -30.86 10.19
N ALA A 689 30.18 -32.06 10.71
CA ALA A 689 31.21 -32.98 10.21
C ALA A 689 30.91 -33.44 8.79
N LYS A 690 29.65 -33.84 8.51
CA LYS A 690 29.20 -34.22 7.16
C LYS A 690 29.31 -33.08 6.14
N SER A 691 29.20 -31.81 6.55
CA SER A 691 29.31 -30.63 5.68
C SER A 691 30.77 -30.26 5.33
N ASP A 692 31.77 -30.88 5.94
CA ASP A 692 33.19 -30.61 5.68
C ASP A 692 33.64 -31.33 4.40
N SER A 693 33.32 -30.70 3.25
CA SER A 693 33.61 -31.27 1.94
C SER A 693 35.06 -31.60 1.70
N VAL A 694 35.98 -30.82 2.29
CA VAL A 694 37.43 -31.05 2.17
C VAL A 694 37.88 -32.25 3.05
N ALA A 695 37.30 -32.38 4.26
CA ALA A 695 37.59 -33.54 5.11
C ALA A 695 37.09 -34.85 4.47
N ASN A 696 35.88 -34.81 3.91
CA ASN A 696 35.30 -35.99 3.24
C ASN A 696 36.14 -36.39 2.02
N TRP A 697 36.53 -35.40 1.19
CA TRP A 697 37.43 -35.63 0.07
C TRP A 697 38.78 -36.24 0.52
N ILE A 698 39.38 -35.69 1.59
CA ILE A 698 40.63 -36.22 2.12
C ILE A 698 40.48 -37.69 2.57
N ALA A 699 39.40 -38.00 3.30
CA ALA A 699 39.14 -39.36 3.78
C ALA A 699 38.94 -40.36 2.64
N GLU A 700 38.24 -39.97 1.61
CA GLU A 700 37.83 -40.86 0.52
C GLU A 700 38.90 -40.96 -0.58
N LYS A 701 39.40 -39.81 -1.06
CA LYS A 701 40.29 -39.74 -2.24
C LYS A 701 41.76 -39.58 -1.92
N CYS A 702 42.13 -39.30 -0.67
CA CYS A 702 43.52 -39.03 -0.30
C CYS A 702 44.09 -40.06 0.67
N SER A 703 45.38 -40.11 0.65
CA SER A 703 46.19 -40.85 1.64
C SER A 703 47.15 -39.87 2.32
N THR A 704 47.29 -39.97 3.65
CA THR A 704 48.12 -39.08 4.46
C THR A 704 49.42 -39.76 4.90
N GLY A 705 50.49 -38.98 5.09
CA GLY A 705 51.78 -39.48 5.57
C GLY A 705 52.90 -38.46 5.39
N SER A 706 53.88 -38.42 6.30
CA SER A 706 54.92 -37.39 6.36
C SER A 706 55.73 -37.19 5.11
N LYS A 707 55.89 -38.23 4.28
CA LYS A 707 56.62 -38.18 2.99
C LYS A 707 55.73 -37.85 1.76
N LYS A 708 54.40 -37.84 1.97
CA LYS A 708 53.43 -37.63 0.86
C LYS A 708 53.35 -36.15 0.50
N LYS A 709 53.08 -35.90 -0.79
CA LYS A 709 52.95 -34.56 -1.33
C LYS A 709 52.16 -34.56 -2.63
N VAL A 710 51.29 -33.57 -2.80
CA VAL A 710 50.48 -33.41 -4.02
C VAL A 710 50.53 -31.95 -4.48
N GLN A 711 50.63 -31.71 -5.79
CA GLN A 711 50.54 -30.36 -6.36
C GLN A 711 49.15 -29.78 -6.06
N ALA A 712 49.09 -28.51 -5.60
CA ALA A 712 47.86 -27.88 -5.16
C ALA A 712 46.82 -27.75 -6.27
N SER A 713 47.21 -27.54 -7.51
CA SER A 713 46.33 -27.50 -8.67
C SER A 713 45.74 -28.87 -9.01
N VAL A 714 46.50 -29.95 -8.85
CA VAL A 714 46.04 -31.33 -9.05
C VAL A 714 45.03 -31.73 -7.97
N ALA A 715 45.40 -31.47 -6.72
CA ALA A 715 44.50 -31.72 -5.59
C ALA A 715 43.17 -30.96 -5.70
N TYR A 716 43.23 -29.71 -6.15
CA TYR A 716 42.02 -28.90 -6.33
C TYR A 716 41.15 -29.38 -7.51
N LYS A 717 41.77 -29.84 -8.60
CA LYS A 717 41.05 -30.41 -9.75
C LYS A 717 40.29 -31.68 -9.36
N ASP A 718 40.96 -32.60 -8.63
CA ASP A 718 40.35 -33.83 -8.09
C ASP A 718 39.25 -33.53 -7.09
N TYR A 719 39.48 -32.58 -6.16
CA TYR A 719 38.46 -32.11 -5.23
C TYR A 719 37.21 -31.58 -5.95
N ILE A 720 37.37 -30.78 -7.04
CA ILE A 720 36.23 -30.30 -7.83
C ILE A 720 35.46 -31.47 -8.44
N GLN A 721 36.15 -32.44 -9.00
CA GLN A 721 35.54 -33.61 -9.60
C GLN A 721 34.75 -34.43 -8.57
N PHE A 722 35.35 -34.69 -7.40
CA PHE A 722 34.71 -35.34 -6.28
C PHE A 722 33.45 -34.58 -5.81
N ILE A 723 33.53 -33.27 -5.62
CA ILE A 723 32.37 -32.51 -5.16
C ILE A 723 31.25 -32.47 -6.21
N ARG A 724 31.58 -32.38 -7.49
CA ARG A 724 30.59 -32.44 -8.58
C ARG A 724 29.86 -33.77 -8.62
N SER A 725 30.55 -34.90 -8.36
CA SER A 725 29.89 -36.22 -8.32
C SER A 725 28.92 -36.35 -7.15
N THR A 726 29.05 -35.52 -6.09
CA THR A 726 28.11 -35.47 -4.96
C THR A 726 26.98 -34.42 -5.15
N GLY A 727 26.84 -33.80 -6.32
CA GLY A 727 25.82 -32.77 -6.58
C GLY A 727 26.07 -31.42 -5.88
N ARG A 728 27.21 -31.24 -5.20
CA ARG A 728 27.52 -30.06 -4.38
C ARG A 728 28.34 -29.02 -5.13
N VAL A 729 28.41 -27.80 -4.54
CA VAL A 729 29.23 -26.71 -5.07
C VAL A 729 30.62 -26.74 -4.43
N ALA A 730 31.66 -26.84 -5.26
CA ALA A 730 33.04 -26.82 -4.78
C ALA A 730 33.44 -25.46 -4.17
N LEU A 731 34.28 -25.51 -3.13
CA LEU A 731 34.89 -24.30 -2.58
C LEU A 731 35.75 -23.58 -3.62
N SER A 732 35.86 -22.24 -3.54
CA SER A 732 36.85 -21.54 -4.34
C SER A 732 38.27 -22.00 -3.98
N ILE A 733 39.21 -21.88 -4.92
CA ILE A 733 40.60 -22.31 -4.73
C ILE A 733 41.23 -21.70 -3.47
N GLN A 734 40.90 -20.45 -3.15
CA GLN A 734 41.41 -19.76 -1.95
C GLN A 734 40.87 -20.36 -0.67
N ARG A 735 39.57 -20.71 -0.63
CA ARG A 735 38.92 -21.35 0.52
C ARG A 735 39.39 -22.79 0.68
N PHE A 736 39.56 -23.52 -0.41
CA PHE A 736 40.14 -24.86 -0.42
C PHE A 736 41.55 -24.86 0.17
N HIS A 737 42.43 -23.97 -0.26
CA HIS A 737 43.77 -23.82 0.28
C HIS A 737 43.78 -23.56 1.79
N LYS A 738 42.96 -22.61 2.25
CA LYS A 738 42.80 -22.31 3.69
C LYS A 738 42.32 -23.52 4.51
N ALA A 739 41.41 -24.30 3.95
CA ALA A 739 40.87 -25.50 4.58
C ALA A 739 41.94 -26.59 4.68
N MET A 740 42.72 -26.80 3.62
CA MET A 740 43.85 -27.77 3.61
C MET A 740 44.91 -27.43 4.66
N VAL A 741 45.34 -26.18 4.70
CA VAL A 741 46.33 -25.71 5.71
C VAL A 741 45.79 -25.92 7.14
N LYS A 742 44.51 -25.58 7.37
CA LYS A 742 43.86 -25.78 8.69
C LYS A 742 43.76 -27.25 9.11
N LYS A 743 43.73 -28.15 8.13
CA LYS A 743 43.70 -29.61 8.35
C LYS A 743 45.09 -30.23 8.50
N GLY A 744 46.13 -29.42 8.60
CA GLY A 744 47.49 -29.87 8.84
C GLY A 744 48.27 -30.18 7.54
N HIS A 745 47.76 -29.72 6.38
CA HIS A 745 48.47 -29.89 5.10
C HIS A 745 49.00 -28.53 4.60
N PRO A 746 50.15 -28.05 5.14
CA PRO A 746 50.70 -26.77 4.77
C PRO A 746 51.19 -26.78 3.31
N THR A 747 51.27 -25.59 2.69
CA THR A 747 51.74 -25.43 1.32
C THR A 747 53.21 -25.01 1.32
N LYS A 748 54.01 -25.65 0.47
CA LYS A 748 55.38 -25.21 0.17
C LYS A 748 55.59 -25.08 -1.34
N ARG A 749 56.30 -24.04 -1.78
CA ARG A 749 56.62 -23.85 -3.20
C ARG A 749 57.77 -24.79 -3.58
N ARG A 750 57.57 -25.63 -4.58
CA ARG A 750 58.55 -26.58 -5.12
C ARG A 750 58.44 -26.59 -6.66
N ASN A 751 59.55 -26.57 -7.33
CA ASN A 751 59.62 -26.60 -8.84
C ASN A 751 58.63 -25.61 -9.49
N GLY A 752 58.52 -24.40 -8.96
CA GLY A 752 57.62 -23.38 -9.47
C GLY A 752 56.17 -23.50 -9.05
N TYR A 753 55.73 -24.59 -8.42
CA TYR A 753 54.35 -24.88 -8.05
C TYR A 753 54.13 -24.94 -6.54
N ASN A 754 52.94 -24.54 -6.09
CA ASN A 754 52.45 -24.76 -4.70
C ASN A 754 52.13 -26.24 -4.52
N THR A 755 52.66 -26.85 -3.48
CA THR A 755 52.49 -28.28 -3.16
C THR A 755 52.02 -28.44 -1.71
N PHE A 756 50.95 -29.19 -1.48
CA PHE A 756 50.51 -29.60 -0.14
C PHE A 756 51.43 -30.70 0.39
N LEU A 757 51.76 -30.60 1.65
CA LEU A 757 52.62 -31.60 2.35
C LEU A 757 51.77 -32.51 3.22
N GLY A 758 52.23 -33.74 3.41
CA GLY A 758 51.62 -34.73 4.28
C GLY A 758 50.37 -35.42 3.68
N ILE A 759 50.13 -35.23 2.37
CA ILE A 759 48.94 -35.77 1.69
C ILE A 759 49.27 -36.08 0.21
N ASP A 760 48.64 -37.11 -0.33
CA ASP A 760 48.66 -37.46 -1.75
C ASP A 760 47.35 -38.09 -2.18
N LEU A 761 47.02 -38.08 -3.45
CA LEU A 761 45.84 -38.77 -3.99
C LEU A 761 46.03 -40.29 -3.90
N LYS A 762 44.95 -41.00 -3.59
CA LYS A 762 44.95 -42.47 -3.74
C LYS A 762 45.00 -42.80 -5.25
N LEU A 763 45.90 -43.71 -5.61
CA LEU A 763 45.87 -44.27 -6.95
C LEU A 763 44.57 -45.06 -7.10
N GLU A 764 43.72 -44.68 -8.07
CA GLU A 764 42.62 -45.55 -8.46
C GLU A 764 43.18 -46.88 -8.98
N LYS A 765 42.82 -47.99 -8.32
CA LYS A 765 43.20 -49.33 -8.76
C LYS A 765 42.37 -49.71 -9.98
#